data_43b68844955940e2df22148fcc295330
#
_entry.id   43b68844955940e2df22148fcc295330
#
_cell.length_a   1.000
_cell.length_b   1.000
_cell.length_c   1.000
_cell.angle_alpha   90.00
_cell.angle_beta   90.00
_cell.angle_gamma   90.00
#
_symmetry.space_group_name_H-M   'P 1'
#
loop_
_entity.id
_entity.type
_entity.pdbx_description
1 polymer ?
#
loop_
_entity_poly.entity_id
_entity_poly.type
_entity_poly.pdbx_seq_one_letter_code
_entity_poly.pdbx_strand_id
1 'polypeptide(L)'
;MSKFSITIWDVLKFEILNAQEEFLSEISLEVLQAITRRLSEGVTEVSQDLPLAKYLQPITKECNEQLQEPQHKQAKPSQSILSCVSAASPVSFTLVVRTVVPPIFTLYQEADGIVKQRALLDTLNVLFESATTVFGQWTTRGGEITIDNPLLEFRDQFSEIFGQVLMGAAKEEVSFRVTALKGFLRLSTLRAFFQDNEIGLFVQYLDEILLKEESVGRDDLKKEAIAALAEISKHKPRLIMDITFPAFVATLPEEAEGSEALYLPTLETLAQISVERDIFETLFRRLFSKLSILLQKEQPGSVAYPRAILVTLLYVMQQRNMEQDQSIDLYFDKIVVGLCRNVAASASGTAKNRILNDPTVLDTLGRLCNLLVRSVSTEKQAQVAENVYSLFTTSDEFVPVPFTQNPSADQQRTTIISTYLLAGLSKDCGNKLPHTNPDMSALLLDLIHRSVTSTEPAIHQAYLRQLALLVNKFLSKQDLAIAEKLFDSLLESQDTETKNLSPATIRTIFWLAKALVLRIAPTTTHVLTSLLALISSPDQQTSVTAAQSFAIILGEDDILSVTNGATIRLLCRQRLFTTVIPLISSRIREVNIAGTDDSAVITKVPDHIKPAHLTALSGILSTIPTALVMPELPTLLPLLLQSLDLQTAGSVAVRTATLDTLAVIIRDNGVVVIDQCGHVQSLVTRLLKTTSLNAGPGAVNSPRLRADALKCLNLLAVHQSPPGTTSNTRAPPGISPLLPVKNQVLRSLHAVLDDPKRDVRKAAVDARGAWLRGVDDAPEDDE
;
A
#
# COMPACT_ATOMS: atom_id res chain seq x y z
N MET A 1 53.23 14.11 6.40
CA MET A 1 51.88 14.58 6.55
C MET A 1 51.74 15.84 7.39
N SER A 2 52.36 16.00 8.55
CA SER A 2 52.18 17.19 9.40
C SER A 2 52.53 18.53 8.77
N LYS A 3 53.41 18.60 7.79
CA LYS A 3 53.78 19.85 7.05
C LYS A 3 52.71 20.33 6.05
N PHE A 4 51.81 19.45 5.61
CA PHE A 4 50.81 19.74 4.60
C PHE A 4 49.35 19.62 5.13
N SER A 5 49.19 19.36 6.42
CA SER A 5 47.88 19.11 7.02
C SER A 5 46.92 20.31 6.85
N ILE A 6 47.40 21.52 7.07
CA ILE A 6 46.61 22.75 6.93
C ILE A 6 46.22 22.98 5.47
N THR A 7 47.19 22.86 4.54
CA THR A 7 46.93 23.07 3.12
C THR A 7 45.93 22.04 2.53
N ILE A 8 46.01 20.78 2.98
CA ILE A 8 45.04 19.74 2.60
C ILE A 8 43.67 20.07 3.14
N TRP A 9 43.56 20.47 4.42
CA TRP A 9 42.32 20.91 5.00
C TRP A 9 41.69 22.09 4.26
N ASP A 10 42.46 23.13 3.95
CA ASP A 10 41.97 24.31 3.23
C ASP A 10 41.39 23.96 1.84
N VAL A 11 41.99 23.01 1.13
CA VAL A 11 41.50 22.55 -0.19
C VAL A 11 40.19 21.73 0.00
N LEU A 12 40.18 20.74 0.91
CA LEU A 12 39.00 19.93 1.14
C LEU A 12 37.82 20.76 1.67
N LYS A 13 38.11 21.69 2.57
CA LYS A 13 37.14 22.65 3.09
C LYS A 13 36.50 23.48 1.97
N PHE A 14 37.32 24.01 1.05
CA PHE A 14 36.81 24.81 -0.06
C PHE A 14 35.81 24.00 -0.90
N GLU A 15 36.15 22.77 -1.25
CA GLU A 15 35.28 21.88 -2.03
C GLU A 15 34.01 21.49 -1.26
N ILE A 16 34.08 21.26 0.06
CA ILE A 16 32.90 20.91 0.89
C ILE A 16 31.94 22.10 1.08
N LEU A 17 32.50 23.31 1.30
CA LEU A 17 31.68 24.49 1.61
C LEU A 17 31.17 25.21 0.34
N ASN A 18 31.87 25.13 -0.79
CA ASN A 18 31.56 25.86 -2.01
C ASN A 18 31.25 24.97 -3.21
N ALA A 19 31.12 23.66 -3.04
CA ALA A 19 30.84 22.75 -4.15
C ALA A 19 29.57 23.18 -4.92
N GLN A 20 29.72 23.35 -6.23
CA GLN A 20 28.59 23.55 -7.13
C GLN A 20 27.91 22.21 -7.44
N GLU A 21 28.63 21.09 -7.29
CA GLU A 21 28.17 19.73 -7.50
C GLU A 21 28.24 18.94 -6.18
N GLU A 22 27.15 18.34 -5.76
CA GLU A 22 27.03 17.53 -4.54
C GLU A 22 28.07 16.39 -4.50
N PHE A 23 28.35 15.79 -5.63
CA PHE A 23 29.33 14.72 -5.81
C PHE A 23 30.76 15.11 -5.37
N LEU A 24 31.22 16.36 -5.64
CA LEU A 24 32.54 16.81 -5.22
C LEU A 24 32.64 16.97 -3.70
N SER A 25 31.55 17.42 -3.08
CA SER A 25 31.47 17.51 -1.63
C SER A 25 31.55 16.12 -0.97
N GLU A 26 30.82 15.12 -1.51
CA GLU A 26 30.83 13.75 -1.01
C GLU A 26 32.23 13.11 -1.11
N ILE A 27 32.90 13.20 -2.25
CA ILE A 27 34.28 12.69 -2.42
C ILE A 27 35.24 13.38 -1.46
N SER A 28 35.11 14.71 -1.27
CA SER A 28 35.97 15.43 -0.35
C SER A 28 35.79 14.98 1.10
N LEU A 29 34.58 14.66 1.50
CA LEU A 29 34.28 14.05 2.81
C LEU A 29 34.88 12.66 2.92
N GLU A 30 34.77 11.81 1.89
CA GLU A 30 35.39 10.48 1.89
C GLU A 30 36.91 10.54 2.01
N VAL A 31 37.56 11.47 1.32
CA VAL A 31 39.01 11.72 1.43
C VAL A 31 39.36 12.16 2.84
N LEU A 32 38.58 13.08 3.44
CA LEU A 32 38.76 13.54 4.82
C LEU A 32 38.69 12.38 5.82
N GLN A 33 37.70 11.51 5.64
CA GLN A 33 37.52 10.31 6.48
C GLN A 33 38.70 9.33 6.32
N ALA A 34 39.15 9.09 5.10
CA ALA A 34 40.27 8.20 4.82
C ALA A 34 41.57 8.71 5.46
N ILE A 35 41.84 10.01 5.39
CA ILE A 35 43.02 10.63 6.04
C ILE A 35 42.92 10.47 7.56
N THR A 36 41.75 10.76 8.14
CA THR A 36 41.51 10.64 9.57
C THR A 36 41.68 9.20 10.05
N ARG A 37 41.15 8.23 9.30
CA ARG A 37 41.29 6.80 9.59
C ARG A 37 42.75 6.38 9.54
N ARG A 38 43.51 6.81 8.54
CA ARG A 38 44.94 6.50 8.40
C ARG A 38 45.79 7.07 9.54
N LEU A 39 45.47 8.29 10.00
CA LEU A 39 46.17 8.91 11.14
C LEU A 39 45.78 8.25 12.47
N SER A 40 44.70 7.52 12.53
CA SER A 40 44.23 6.79 13.72
C SER A 40 44.83 5.37 13.84
N GLU A 41 45.43 4.84 12.77
CA GLU A 41 45.97 3.47 12.75
C GLU A 41 47.09 3.28 13.77
N GLY A 42 46.96 2.24 14.60
CA GLY A 42 47.94 1.91 15.64
C GLY A 42 47.91 2.79 16.89
N VAL A 43 46.96 3.73 16.98
CA VAL A 43 46.79 4.58 18.17
C VAL A 43 45.82 3.91 19.13
N THR A 44 46.30 3.59 20.34
CA THR A 44 45.51 2.93 21.40
C THR A 44 45.15 3.87 22.55
N GLU A 45 45.85 4.97 22.72
CA GLU A 45 45.60 5.95 23.76
C GLU A 45 45.32 7.36 23.21
N VAL A 46 44.40 8.08 23.82
CA VAL A 46 43.99 9.42 23.39
C VAL A 46 44.91 10.46 24.08
N SER A 47 45.73 11.17 23.27
CA SER A 47 46.59 12.26 23.72
C SER A 47 46.51 13.46 22.77
N GLN A 48 46.66 14.66 23.28
CA GLN A 48 46.68 15.89 22.48
C GLN A 48 47.95 16.06 21.64
N ASP A 49 49.00 15.34 21.95
CA ASP A 49 50.27 15.36 21.21
C ASP A 49 50.27 14.51 19.95
N LEU A 50 49.22 13.72 19.72
CA LEU A 50 49.09 12.86 18.55
C LEU A 50 49.03 13.66 17.25
N PRO A 51 49.63 13.16 16.16
CA PRO A 51 49.46 13.74 14.84
C PRO A 51 48.00 13.91 14.41
N LEU A 52 47.15 12.98 14.81
CA LEU A 52 45.70 13.03 14.62
C LEU A 52 45.07 14.22 15.36
N ALA A 53 45.40 14.42 16.64
CA ALA A 53 44.85 15.55 17.43
C ALA A 53 45.26 16.92 16.82
N LYS A 54 46.52 17.05 16.39
CA LYS A 54 46.98 18.25 15.70
C LYS A 54 46.33 18.49 14.34
N TYR A 55 45.93 17.41 13.64
CA TYR A 55 45.16 17.48 12.40
C TYR A 55 43.72 17.89 12.63
N LEU A 56 43.04 17.30 13.63
CA LEU A 56 41.63 17.57 13.93
C LEU A 56 41.40 18.93 14.61
N GLN A 57 42.37 19.47 15.36
CA GLN A 57 42.21 20.71 16.11
C GLN A 57 41.74 21.92 15.25
N PRO A 58 42.34 22.26 14.10
CA PRO A 58 41.85 23.37 13.27
C PRO A 58 40.46 23.06 12.69
N ILE A 59 40.17 21.80 12.35
CA ILE A 59 38.88 21.36 11.80
C ILE A 59 37.76 21.55 12.81
N THR A 60 37.93 21.00 14.03
CA THR A 60 36.94 21.11 15.11
C THR A 60 36.77 22.55 15.60
N LYS A 61 37.84 23.33 15.63
CA LYS A 61 37.78 24.76 16.02
C LYS A 61 36.90 25.52 15.02
N GLU A 62 37.13 25.35 13.76
CA GLU A 62 36.38 26.05 12.73
C GLU A 62 34.93 25.60 12.66
N CYS A 63 34.65 24.29 12.77
CA CYS A 63 33.28 23.80 12.90
C CYS A 63 32.56 24.40 14.12
N ASN A 64 33.22 24.50 15.27
CA ASN A 64 32.65 25.14 16.46
C ASN A 64 32.33 26.63 16.25
N GLU A 65 33.18 27.37 15.49
CA GLU A 65 32.91 28.76 15.14
C GLU A 65 31.67 28.88 14.24
N GLN A 66 31.49 27.97 13.27
CA GLN A 66 30.29 27.93 12.42
C GLN A 66 29.02 27.50 13.17
N LEU A 67 29.15 26.66 14.20
CA LEU A 67 28.04 26.21 15.04
C LEU A 67 27.58 27.25 16.07
N GLN A 68 28.23 28.42 16.21
CA GLN A 68 27.70 29.55 17.00
C GLN A 68 26.37 30.08 16.43
N GLU A 69 26.19 29.98 15.08
CA GLU A 69 24.98 30.33 14.35
C GLU A 69 24.47 29.15 13.55
N PRO A 70 23.95 28.09 14.24
CA PRO A 70 23.66 26.78 13.62
C PRO A 70 22.49 26.82 12.62
N GLN A 71 21.72 27.90 12.57
CA GLN A 71 20.65 28.12 11.60
C GLN A 71 21.17 28.58 10.22
N HIS A 72 22.43 28.99 10.10
CA HIS A 72 23.02 29.43 8.85
C HIS A 72 23.35 28.26 7.91
N LYS A 73 23.43 28.53 6.59
CA LYS A 73 23.70 27.51 5.56
C LYS A 73 25.00 26.74 5.79
N GLN A 74 25.99 27.35 6.42
CA GLN A 74 27.30 26.75 6.68
C GLN A 74 27.29 25.72 7.82
N ALA A 75 26.27 25.68 8.63
CA ALA A 75 26.16 24.70 9.72
C ALA A 75 26.02 23.26 9.23
N LYS A 76 25.25 23.02 8.16
CA LYS A 76 25.10 21.68 7.58
C LYS A 76 26.40 21.06 7.08
N PRO A 77 27.21 21.74 6.25
CA PRO A 77 28.54 21.26 5.91
C PRO A 77 29.43 20.97 7.12
N SER A 78 29.38 21.83 8.14
CA SER A 78 30.15 21.62 9.40
C SER A 78 29.67 20.35 10.14
N GLN A 79 28.37 20.08 10.19
CA GLN A 79 27.82 18.84 10.71
C GLN A 79 28.31 17.62 9.93
N SER A 80 28.32 17.68 8.58
CA SER A 80 28.85 16.62 7.72
C SER A 80 30.34 16.36 7.93
N ILE A 81 31.13 17.42 8.10
CA ILE A 81 32.56 17.32 8.43
C ILE A 81 32.75 16.64 9.79
N LEU A 82 32.04 17.10 10.81
CA LEU A 82 32.11 16.49 12.16
C LEU A 82 31.69 15.03 12.14
N SER A 83 30.63 14.69 11.44
CA SER A 83 30.20 13.30 11.26
C SER A 83 31.29 12.45 10.62
N CYS A 84 31.85 12.93 9.53
CA CYS A 84 32.86 12.24 8.75
C CYS A 84 34.14 11.94 9.57
N VAL A 85 34.68 12.95 10.25
CA VAL A 85 35.90 12.78 11.07
C VAL A 85 35.65 11.96 12.33
N SER A 86 34.48 12.11 12.95
CA SER A 86 34.13 11.35 14.14
C SER A 86 33.88 9.87 13.84
N ALA A 87 33.24 9.55 12.73
CA ALA A 87 32.96 8.17 12.31
C ALA A 87 34.22 7.39 11.83
N ALA A 88 35.38 8.03 11.74
CA ALA A 88 36.57 7.40 11.21
C ALA A 88 37.22 6.35 12.16
N SER A 89 37.22 6.62 13.48
CA SER A 89 37.79 5.71 14.50
C SER A 89 37.34 6.06 15.93
N PRO A 90 37.47 5.15 16.92
CA PRO A 90 37.20 5.46 18.33
C PRO A 90 38.05 6.61 18.89
N VAL A 91 39.32 6.72 18.45
CA VAL A 91 40.23 7.80 18.88
C VAL A 91 39.78 9.14 18.33
N SER A 92 39.47 9.22 17.02
CA SER A 92 39.00 10.46 16.39
C SER A 92 37.66 10.89 16.99
N PHE A 93 36.74 9.94 17.23
CA PHE A 93 35.49 10.20 17.88
C PHE A 93 35.68 10.84 19.26
N THR A 94 36.58 10.28 20.11
CA THR A 94 36.87 10.80 21.44
C THR A 94 37.43 12.23 21.38
N LEU A 95 38.35 12.51 20.46
CA LEU A 95 38.92 13.86 20.30
C LEU A 95 37.86 14.88 19.87
N VAL A 96 36.98 14.49 18.91
CA VAL A 96 35.90 15.36 18.45
C VAL A 96 34.89 15.62 19.56
N VAL A 97 34.40 14.58 20.26
CA VAL A 97 33.39 14.73 21.33
C VAL A 97 33.86 15.64 22.43
N ARG A 98 35.09 15.45 22.96
CA ARG A 98 35.64 16.29 24.01
C ARG A 98 35.85 17.75 23.62
N THR A 99 35.97 18.03 22.31
CA THR A 99 36.18 19.40 21.79
C THR A 99 34.85 20.06 21.40
N VAL A 100 33.85 19.30 20.94
CA VAL A 100 32.63 19.85 20.35
C VAL A 100 31.43 19.83 21.31
N VAL A 101 31.28 18.80 22.13
CA VAL A 101 30.08 18.64 22.98
C VAL A 101 29.98 19.71 24.09
N PRO A 102 31.04 20.03 24.87
CA PRO A 102 30.93 21.04 25.90
C PRO A 102 30.53 22.43 25.39
N PRO A 103 31.11 22.95 24.28
CA PRO A 103 30.65 24.21 23.68
C PRO A 103 29.17 24.16 23.23
N ILE A 104 28.68 23.03 22.71
CA ILE A 104 27.28 22.88 22.29
C ILE A 104 26.35 23.02 23.50
N PHE A 105 26.68 22.46 24.68
CA PHE A 105 25.86 22.61 25.87
C PHE A 105 25.81 24.09 26.33
N THR A 106 26.93 24.80 26.28
CA THR A 106 26.97 26.24 26.62
C THR A 106 26.09 27.04 25.64
N LEU A 107 26.28 26.83 24.34
CA LEU A 107 25.47 27.47 23.29
C LEU A 107 23.98 27.15 23.42
N TYR A 108 23.64 25.92 23.83
CA TYR A 108 22.24 25.50 24.01
C TYR A 108 21.57 26.25 25.19
N GLN A 109 22.31 26.43 26.27
CA GLN A 109 21.81 27.18 27.44
C GLN A 109 21.67 28.68 27.16
N GLU A 110 22.57 29.25 26.35
CA GLU A 110 22.58 30.65 25.94
C GLU A 110 21.69 30.96 24.72
N ALA A 111 21.07 29.95 24.12
CA ALA A 111 20.36 30.11 22.86
C ALA A 111 19.05 30.89 23.01
N ASP A 112 18.93 31.99 22.27
CA ASP A 112 17.74 32.83 22.17
C ASP A 112 16.72 32.26 21.20
N GLY A 113 16.07 31.14 21.53
CA GLY A 113 14.95 30.61 20.78
C GLY A 113 15.11 29.17 20.28
N ILE A 114 13.96 28.56 20.02
CA ILE A 114 13.80 27.13 19.71
C ILE A 114 14.50 26.72 18.42
N VAL A 115 14.57 27.61 17.42
CA VAL A 115 15.21 27.31 16.13
C VAL A 115 16.71 27.03 16.30
N LYS A 116 17.39 27.86 17.12
CA LYS A 116 18.80 27.69 17.47
C LYS A 116 19.04 26.44 18.31
N GLN A 117 18.20 26.26 19.36
CA GLN A 117 18.23 25.06 20.20
C GLN A 117 18.04 23.77 19.37
N ARG A 118 17.06 23.75 18.48
CA ARG A 118 16.82 22.59 17.61
C ARG A 118 18.03 22.28 16.71
N ALA A 119 18.62 23.30 16.09
CA ALA A 119 19.78 23.10 15.22
C ALA A 119 21.01 22.55 15.98
N LEU A 120 21.16 22.91 17.25
CA LEU A 120 22.21 22.36 18.13
C LEU A 120 21.91 20.89 18.48
N LEU A 121 20.63 20.53 18.76
CA LEU A 121 20.25 19.13 18.97
C LEU A 121 20.40 18.30 17.68
N ASP A 122 20.13 18.85 16.50
CA ASP A 122 20.39 18.17 15.22
C ASP A 122 21.90 17.89 15.08
N THR A 123 22.79 18.80 15.52
CA THR A 123 24.23 18.56 15.52
C THR A 123 24.63 17.41 16.46
N LEU A 124 24.05 17.36 17.67
CA LEU A 124 24.27 16.23 18.59
C LEU A 124 23.77 14.90 17.98
N ASN A 125 22.63 14.93 17.30
CA ASN A 125 22.09 13.75 16.62
C ASN A 125 23.03 13.19 15.56
N VAL A 126 23.75 14.05 14.84
CA VAL A 126 24.79 13.64 13.86
C VAL A 126 25.95 12.94 14.56
N LEU A 127 26.39 13.45 15.71
CA LEU A 127 27.45 12.81 16.51
C LEU A 127 26.97 11.45 17.10
N PHE A 128 25.73 11.33 17.52
CA PHE A 128 25.17 10.04 18.00
C PHE A 128 25.13 8.98 16.87
N GLU A 129 24.82 9.39 15.65
CA GLU A 129 24.88 8.49 14.48
C GLU A 129 26.31 8.02 14.21
N SER A 130 27.28 8.92 14.30
CA SER A 130 28.70 8.57 14.23
C SER A 130 29.12 7.62 15.36
N ALA A 131 28.61 7.83 16.58
CA ALA A 131 28.84 6.95 17.70
C ALA A 131 28.33 5.51 17.45
N THR A 132 27.15 5.38 16.83
CA THR A 132 26.62 4.04 16.50
C THR A 132 27.47 3.31 15.46
N THR A 133 28.11 4.06 14.55
CA THR A 133 29.03 3.52 13.55
C THR A 133 30.33 3.03 14.18
N VAL A 134 30.83 3.74 15.21
CA VAL A 134 32.14 3.48 15.83
C VAL A 134 32.04 2.45 16.97
N PHE A 135 31.06 2.59 17.87
CA PHE A 135 30.91 1.76 19.06
C PHE A 135 29.86 0.66 18.91
N GLY A 136 29.09 0.71 17.82
CA GLY A 136 28.03 -0.23 17.54
C GLY A 136 26.72 0.04 18.25
N GLN A 137 25.72 -0.69 17.85
CA GLN A 137 24.37 -0.68 18.44
C GLN A 137 24.20 -1.87 19.39
N TRP A 138 23.10 -1.91 20.14
CA TRP A 138 22.74 -3.04 21.02
C TRP A 138 22.69 -4.40 20.29
N THR A 139 22.55 -4.43 18.96
CA THR A 139 22.59 -5.65 18.12
C THR A 139 24.00 -6.11 17.75
N THR A 140 25.01 -5.27 17.92
CA THR A 140 26.39 -5.56 17.48
C THR A 140 27.01 -6.59 18.42
N ARG A 141 27.28 -7.81 17.91
CA ARG A 141 28.01 -8.84 18.66
C ARG A 141 29.48 -8.39 18.84
N GLY A 142 29.94 -8.43 20.10
CA GLY A 142 31.13 -7.80 20.59
C GLY A 142 32.41 -8.00 19.76
N GLY A 143 32.96 -6.85 19.30
CA GLY A 143 34.40 -6.68 19.17
C GLY A 143 34.95 -6.13 20.48
N GLU A 144 36.20 -6.39 20.84
CA GLU A 144 36.86 -5.73 21.96
C GLU A 144 36.91 -4.23 21.68
N ILE A 145 36.09 -3.47 22.42
CA ILE A 145 36.16 -2.01 22.42
C ILE A 145 37.34 -1.66 23.32
N THR A 146 38.42 -1.20 22.72
CA THR A 146 39.66 -0.85 23.44
C THR A 146 39.60 0.54 24.08
N ILE A 147 38.60 1.36 23.72
CA ILE A 147 38.44 2.74 24.18
C ILE A 147 36.98 2.91 24.61
N ASP A 148 36.74 3.42 25.80
CA ASP A 148 35.41 3.71 26.32
C ASP A 148 34.72 4.83 25.50
N ASN A 149 33.39 4.74 25.38
CA ASN A 149 32.59 5.74 24.67
C ASN A 149 32.61 7.08 25.44
N PRO A 150 33.20 8.16 24.92
CA PRO A 150 33.33 9.44 25.61
C PRO A 150 31.98 10.13 25.86
N LEU A 151 30.91 9.76 25.16
CA LEU A 151 29.58 10.30 25.43
C LEU A 151 29.06 9.94 26.81
N LEU A 152 29.59 8.85 27.41
CA LEU A 152 29.20 8.48 28.79
C LEU A 152 29.54 9.56 29.82
N GLU A 153 30.55 10.40 29.58
CA GLU A 153 30.89 11.53 30.43
C GLU A 153 29.74 12.57 30.53
N PHE A 154 28.83 12.61 29.54
CA PHE A 154 27.73 13.56 29.39
C PHE A 154 26.35 12.92 29.46
N ARG A 155 26.23 11.66 29.89
CA ARG A 155 25.00 10.86 29.85
C ARG A 155 23.82 11.55 30.54
N ASP A 156 24.03 12.07 31.75
CA ASP A 156 22.96 12.69 32.55
C ASP A 156 22.49 13.99 31.89
N GLN A 157 23.40 14.77 31.32
CA GLN A 157 23.08 16.03 30.61
C GLN A 157 22.28 15.78 29.35
N PHE A 158 22.62 14.73 28.59
CA PHE A 158 21.82 14.34 27.42
C PHE A 158 20.41 13.89 27.81
N SER A 159 20.29 13.04 28.84
CA SER A 159 18.99 12.59 29.36
C SER A 159 18.12 13.77 29.80
N GLU A 160 18.69 14.73 30.49
CA GLU A 160 17.98 15.91 30.96
C GLU A 160 17.51 16.79 29.81
N ILE A 161 18.40 17.18 28.89
CA ILE A 161 18.09 18.10 27.78
C ILE A 161 17.04 17.46 26.85
N PHE A 162 17.27 16.25 26.40
CA PHE A 162 16.35 15.57 25.46
C PHE A 162 15.00 15.24 26.13
N GLY A 163 15.02 14.87 27.43
CA GLY A 163 13.81 14.65 28.21
C GLY A 163 12.99 15.92 28.42
N GLN A 164 13.64 17.03 28.76
CA GLN A 164 12.99 18.34 28.93
C GLN A 164 12.37 18.84 27.61
N VAL A 165 13.06 18.70 26.48
CA VAL A 165 12.51 19.09 25.18
C VAL A 165 11.33 18.22 24.81
N LEU A 166 11.44 16.91 25.00
CA LEU A 166 10.39 15.97 24.59
C LEU A 166 9.09 16.17 25.36
N MET A 167 9.19 16.42 26.68
CA MET A 167 8.03 16.52 27.58
C MET A 167 7.67 17.94 27.98
N GLY A 168 8.63 18.86 28.00
CA GLY A 168 8.44 20.24 28.48
C GLY A 168 8.26 21.30 27.40
N ALA A 169 8.60 21.01 26.12
CA ALA A 169 8.39 21.96 25.05
C ALA A 169 6.90 22.11 24.70
N ALA A 170 6.54 23.27 24.14
CA ALA A 170 5.17 23.52 23.69
C ALA A 170 4.73 22.47 22.66
N LYS A 171 3.44 22.08 22.70
CA LYS A 171 2.89 21.01 21.83
C LYS A 171 2.94 21.36 20.34
N GLU A 172 2.91 22.63 20.01
CA GLU A 172 3.01 23.19 18.66
C GLU A 172 4.41 23.04 18.06
N GLU A 173 5.44 22.89 18.90
CA GLU A 173 6.85 22.77 18.50
C GLU A 173 7.21 21.33 18.07
N VAL A 174 6.38 20.76 17.20
CA VAL A 174 6.46 19.35 16.76
C VAL A 174 7.86 18.99 16.25
N SER A 175 8.46 19.83 15.40
CA SER A 175 9.77 19.52 14.81
C SER A 175 10.90 19.52 15.82
N PHE A 176 10.84 20.36 16.87
CA PHE A 176 11.81 20.39 17.95
C PHE A 176 11.71 19.12 18.81
N ARG A 177 10.49 18.72 19.14
CA ARG A 177 10.22 17.49 19.90
C ARG A 177 10.60 16.22 19.11
N VAL A 178 10.36 16.21 17.79
CA VAL A 178 10.81 15.11 16.90
C VAL A 178 12.34 15.01 16.89
N THR A 179 13.06 16.13 16.85
CA THR A 179 14.53 16.13 16.92
C THR A 179 15.00 15.54 18.25
N ALA A 180 14.36 15.90 19.38
CA ALA A 180 14.68 15.34 20.69
C ALA A 180 14.36 13.83 20.77
N LEU A 181 13.21 13.40 20.27
CA LEU A 181 12.83 11.98 20.21
C LEU A 181 13.88 11.15 19.44
N LYS A 182 14.31 11.62 18.27
CA LYS A 182 15.33 10.94 17.46
C LYS A 182 16.67 10.84 18.19
N GLY A 183 17.07 11.90 18.91
CA GLY A 183 18.28 11.89 19.72
C GLY A 183 18.21 10.88 20.87
N PHE A 184 17.11 10.88 21.59
CA PHE A 184 16.89 9.95 22.69
C PHE A 184 16.86 8.49 22.21
N LEU A 185 16.20 8.23 21.07
CA LEU A 185 16.18 6.91 20.46
C LEU A 185 17.59 6.45 20.06
N ARG A 186 18.39 7.30 19.40
CA ARG A 186 19.78 7.00 19.00
C ARG A 186 20.64 6.67 20.21
N LEU A 187 20.54 7.44 21.30
CA LEU A 187 21.23 7.14 22.55
C LEU A 187 20.76 5.82 23.17
N SER A 188 19.46 5.52 23.10
CA SER A 188 18.90 4.26 23.60
C SER A 188 19.39 3.05 22.80
N THR A 189 19.62 3.20 21.48
CA THR A 189 20.12 2.14 20.61
C THR A 189 21.63 1.96 20.70
N LEU A 190 22.36 2.94 21.21
CA LEU A 190 23.81 2.91 21.34
C LEU A 190 24.24 1.86 22.36
N ARG A 191 25.21 1.01 22.01
CA ARG A 191 25.65 -0.12 22.82
C ARG A 191 26.11 0.34 24.20
N ALA A 192 25.52 -0.25 25.26
CA ALA A 192 25.85 -0.03 26.67
C ALA A 192 25.83 1.44 27.14
N PHE A 193 25.11 2.31 26.42
CA PHE A 193 25.00 3.73 26.81
C PHE A 193 23.94 3.92 27.90
N PHE A 194 22.67 3.52 27.63
CA PHE A 194 21.59 3.53 28.61
C PHE A 194 21.34 2.14 29.20
N GLN A 195 20.95 2.11 30.47
CA GLN A 195 20.46 0.91 31.13
C GLN A 195 18.94 0.75 30.88
N ASP A 196 18.40 -0.44 31.21
CA ASP A 196 16.99 -0.75 30.96
C ASP A 196 16.01 0.19 31.69
N ASN A 197 16.39 0.73 32.87
CA ASN A 197 15.57 1.70 33.58
C ASN A 197 15.51 3.07 32.87
N GLU A 198 16.57 3.52 32.24
CA GLU A 198 16.63 4.79 31.48
C GLU A 198 15.86 4.65 30.14
N ILE A 199 16.03 3.51 29.46
CA ILE A 199 15.22 3.19 28.27
C ILE A 199 13.74 3.07 28.67
N GLY A 200 13.43 2.48 29.83
CA GLY A 200 12.08 2.41 30.38
C GLY A 200 11.44 3.78 30.62
N LEU A 201 12.22 4.77 31.10
CA LEU A 201 11.74 6.13 31.23
C LEU A 201 11.41 6.76 29.86
N PHE A 202 12.26 6.52 28.86
CA PHE A 202 11.98 6.99 27.49
C PHE A 202 10.72 6.34 26.93
N VAL A 203 10.52 5.04 27.15
CA VAL A 203 9.28 4.33 26.78
C VAL A 203 8.05 4.98 27.42
N GLN A 204 8.12 5.35 28.71
CA GLN A 204 7.03 6.06 29.39
C GLN A 204 6.72 7.42 28.76
N TYR A 205 7.74 8.19 28.33
CA TYR A 205 7.54 9.44 27.61
C TYR A 205 6.81 9.22 26.27
N LEU A 206 7.19 8.18 25.52
CA LEU A 206 6.53 7.83 24.27
C LEU A 206 5.06 7.44 24.49
N ASP A 207 4.78 6.64 25.54
CA ASP A 207 3.41 6.25 25.91
C ASP A 207 2.57 7.48 26.29
N GLU A 208 3.14 8.42 27.01
CA GLU A 208 2.44 9.65 27.40
C GLU A 208 2.08 10.51 26.18
N ILE A 209 2.99 10.67 25.21
CA ILE A 209 2.73 11.37 23.94
C ILE A 209 1.59 10.69 23.17
N LEU A 210 1.58 9.37 23.11
CA LEU A 210 0.61 8.62 22.32
C LEU A 210 -0.78 8.58 22.97
N LEU A 211 -0.85 8.45 24.29
CA LEU A 211 -2.11 8.25 25.02
C LEU A 211 -2.76 9.54 25.49
N LYS A 212 -1.97 10.55 25.88
CA LYS A 212 -2.50 11.76 26.54
C LYS A 212 -2.52 13.00 25.66
N GLU A 213 -1.75 13.04 24.57
CA GLU A 213 -1.72 14.21 23.71
C GLU A 213 -2.76 14.11 22.57
N GLU A 214 -3.55 15.16 22.42
CA GLU A 214 -4.42 15.32 21.25
C GLU A 214 -3.58 15.67 20.02
N SER A 215 -4.01 15.18 18.84
CA SER A 215 -3.34 15.48 17.58
C SER A 215 -3.55 16.96 17.22
N VAL A 216 -2.51 17.77 17.36
CA VAL A 216 -2.49 19.17 16.92
C VAL A 216 -1.75 19.26 15.60
N GLY A 217 -2.47 19.24 14.47
CA GLY A 217 -1.88 19.41 13.15
C GLY A 217 -1.34 18.12 12.52
N ARG A 218 -0.08 18.08 12.10
CA ARG A 218 0.56 16.91 11.51
C ARG A 218 0.94 15.90 12.60
N ASP A 219 0.52 14.65 12.44
CA ASP A 219 0.81 13.55 13.37
C ASP A 219 2.27 13.01 13.29
N ASP A 220 3.23 13.87 12.90
CA ASP A 220 4.61 13.44 12.67
C ASP A 220 5.28 12.97 13.99
N LEU A 221 4.99 13.64 15.14
CA LEU A 221 5.53 13.22 16.43
C LEU A 221 5.00 11.84 16.87
N LYS A 222 3.69 11.60 16.71
CA LYS A 222 3.10 10.30 17.05
C LYS A 222 3.63 9.18 16.16
N LYS A 223 3.81 9.42 14.87
CA LYS A 223 4.41 8.43 13.94
C LYS A 223 5.84 8.06 14.34
N GLU A 224 6.66 9.07 14.68
CA GLU A 224 8.03 8.83 15.14
C GLU A 224 8.05 8.13 16.52
N ALA A 225 7.11 8.44 17.41
CA ALA A 225 6.97 7.76 18.69
C ALA A 225 6.61 6.27 18.52
N ILE A 226 5.68 5.95 17.63
CA ILE A 226 5.33 4.57 17.30
C ILE A 226 6.52 3.84 16.67
N ALA A 227 7.24 4.49 15.74
CA ALA A 227 8.44 3.92 15.13
C ALA A 227 9.53 3.64 16.16
N ALA A 228 9.72 4.52 17.14
CA ALA A 228 10.65 4.33 18.23
C ALA A 228 10.25 3.14 19.14
N LEU A 229 8.98 3.04 19.53
CA LEU A 229 8.48 1.89 20.29
C LEU A 229 8.64 0.58 19.51
N ALA A 230 8.36 0.59 18.20
CA ALA A 230 8.54 -0.58 17.34
C ALA A 230 10.01 -1.00 17.24
N GLU A 231 10.95 -0.06 17.22
CA GLU A 231 12.38 -0.38 17.24
C GLU A 231 12.83 -0.95 18.59
N ILE A 232 12.37 -0.33 19.70
CA ILE A 232 12.65 -0.83 21.06
C ILE A 232 12.05 -2.24 21.25
N SER A 233 10.85 -2.50 20.70
CA SER A 233 10.17 -3.79 20.84
C SER A 233 10.97 -4.97 20.25
N LYS A 234 11.72 -4.75 19.16
CA LYS A 234 12.58 -5.77 18.53
C LYS A 234 13.72 -6.24 19.42
N HIS A 235 14.24 -5.34 20.27
CA HIS A 235 15.47 -5.59 21.02
C HIS A 235 15.27 -5.69 22.54
N LYS A 236 14.23 -5.02 23.06
CA LYS A 236 13.88 -4.95 24.47
C LYS A 236 12.39 -5.27 24.69
N PRO A 237 11.89 -6.44 24.24
CA PRO A 237 10.45 -6.77 24.29
C PRO A 237 9.88 -6.72 25.71
N ARG A 238 10.69 -7.04 26.74
CA ARG A 238 10.25 -7.00 28.14
C ARG A 238 9.85 -5.61 28.59
N LEU A 239 10.57 -4.55 28.21
CA LEU A 239 10.22 -3.17 28.56
C LEU A 239 8.86 -2.77 27.97
N ILE A 240 8.59 -3.17 26.75
CA ILE A 240 7.30 -2.92 26.10
C ILE A 240 6.17 -3.70 26.79
N MET A 241 6.40 -4.97 27.17
CA MET A 241 5.40 -5.77 27.88
C MET A 241 5.11 -5.27 29.28
N ASP A 242 6.12 -4.74 29.97
CA ASP A 242 5.97 -4.30 31.38
C ASP A 242 5.46 -2.86 31.50
N ILE A 243 5.72 -1.98 30.52
CA ILE A 243 5.40 -0.55 30.58
C ILE A 243 4.27 -0.22 29.60
N THR A 244 4.51 -0.31 28.29
CA THR A 244 3.58 0.12 27.23
C THR A 244 2.31 -0.71 27.20
N PHE A 245 2.46 -2.01 27.27
CA PHE A 245 1.35 -2.94 27.07
C PHE A 245 0.22 -2.76 28.10
N PRO A 246 0.48 -2.71 29.42
CA PRO A 246 -0.55 -2.46 30.42
C PRO A 246 -1.24 -1.12 30.24
N ALA A 247 -0.48 -0.06 29.92
CA ALA A 247 -1.02 1.28 29.69
C ALA A 247 -2.00 1.33 28.52
N PHE A 248 -1.62 0.76 27.37
CA PHE A 248 -2.46 0.75 26.17
C PHE A 248 -3.68 -0.16 26.29
N VAL A 249 -3.51 -1.36 26.85
CA VAL A 249 -4.63 -2.29 27.03
C VAL A 249 -5.68 -1.75 28.01
N ALA A 250 -5.26 -0.97 29.02
CA ALA A 250 -6.17 -0.33 29.96
C ALA A 250 -7.08 0.75 29.31
N THR A 251 -6.63 1.38 28.22
CA THR A 251 -7.44 2.39 27.49
C THR A 251 -8.44 1.74 26.52
N LEU A 252 -8.31 0.46 26.21
CA LEU A 252 -9.25 -0.23 25.34
C LEU A 252 -10.60 -0.45 26.05
N PRO A 253 -11.73 -0.05 25.45
CA PRO A 253 -13.03 -0.17 26.06
C PRO A 253 -13.39 -1.64 26.38
N GLU A 254 -14.13 -1.83 27.46
CA GLU A 254 -14.71 -3.14 27.78
C GLU A 254 -16.03 -3.41 27.04
N GLU A 255 -16.67 -2.35 26.57
CA GLU A 255 -17.92 -2.38 25.83
C GLU A 255 -17.76 -1.77 24.45
N ALA A 256 -18.56 -2.26 23.48
CA ALA A 256 -18.52 -1.78 22.11
C ALA A 256 -19.20 -0.39 21.93
N GLU A 257 -19.56 0.28 23.03
CA GLU A 257 -20.24 1.57 23.05
C GLU A 257 -19.23 2.73 23.11
N GLY A 258 -18.47 2.92 22.03
CA GLY A 258 -17.52 4.03 21.97
C GLY A 258 -17.30 4.53 20.54
N SER A 259 -16.95 5.79 20.43
CA SER A 259 -16.46 6.34 19.17
C SER A 259 -15.21 5.57 18.71
N GLU A 260 -15.13 5.24 17.42
CA GLU A 260 -13.93 4.61 16.82
C GLU A 260 -12.64 5.35 17.16
N ALA A 261 -12.71 6.67 17.32
CA ALA A 261 -11.60 7.51 17.72
C ALA A 261 -10.96 7.12 19.07
N LEU A 262 -11.67 6.39 19.94
CA LEU A 262 -11.16 6.01 21.26
C LEU A 262 -10.24 4.78 21.22
N TYR A 263 -10.51 3.81 20.34
CA TYR A 263 -9.79 2.53 20.34
C TYR A 263 -8.92 2.28 19.11
N LEU A 264 -9.25 2.88 17.95
CA LEU A 264 -8.48 2.64 16.72
C LEU A 264 -7.01 3.05 16.84
N PRO A 265 -6.66 4.26 17.33
CA PRO A 265 -5.24 4.64 17.46
C PRO A 265 -4.47 3.71 18.39
N THR A 266 -5.12 3.27 19.48
CA THR A 266 -4.53 2.31 20.44
C THR A 266 -4.28 0.96 19.80
N LEU A 267 -5.27 0.42 19.05
CA LEU A 267 -5.12 -0.86 18.35
C LEU A 267 -4.09 -0.78 17.23
N GLU A 268 -4.02 0.33 16.48
CA GLU A 268 -3.01 0.55 15.46
C GLU A 268 -1.59 0.59 16.04
N THR A 269 -1.41 1.30 17.16
CA THR A 269 -0.12 1.34 17.87
C THR A 269 0.26 -0.05 18.37
N LEU A 270 -0.65 -0.75 19.06
CA LEU A 270 -0.43 -2.11 19.54
C LEU A 270 -0.07 -3.07 18.40
N ALA A 271 -0.70 -2.92 17.22
CA ALA A 271 -0.39 -3.72 16.05
C ALA A 271 1.05 -3.51 15.55
N GLN A 272 1.52 -2.26 15.52
CA GLN A 272 2.86 -1.92 15.02
C GLN A 272 3.99 -2.37 15.96
N ILE A 273 3.77 -2.33 17.27
CA ILE A 273 4.77 -2.73 18.26
C ILE A 273 4.78 -4.23 18.56
N SER A 274 3.76 -4.98 18.14
CA SER A 274 3.57 -6.39 18.53
C SER A 274 4.01 -7.40 17.48
N VAL A 275 4.99 -7.07 16.63
CA VAL A 275 5.51 -7.99 15.62
C VAL A 275 6.38 -9.07 16.26
N GLU A 276 7.10 -8.77 17.35
CA GLU A 276 7.90 -9.74 18.09
C GLU A 276 7.03 -10.82 18.76
N ARG A 277 7.57 -12.04 18.82
CA ARG A 277 6.81 -13.22 19.24
C ARG A 277 6.19 -13.09 20.62
N ASP A 278 6.98 -12.77 21.63
CA ASP A 278 6.53 -12.73 23.02
C ASP A 278 5.48 -11.64 23.25
N ILE A 279 5.66 -10.50 22.58
CA ILE A 279 4.71 -9.39 22.60
C ILE A 279 3.42 -9.81 21.90
N PHE A 280 3.51 -10.45 20.73
CA PHE A 280 2.35 -10.90 19.99
C PHE A 280 1.54 -11.96 20.76
N GLU A 281 2.18 -12.93 21.40
CA GLU A 281 1.44 -13.89 22.24
C GLU A 281 0.63 -13.19 23.34
N THR A 282 1.20 -12.16 23.95
CA THR A 282 0.51 -11.36 24.97
C THR A 282 -0.64 -10.55 24.36
N LEU A 283 -0.42 -9.89 23.24
CA LEU A 283 -1.47 -9.19 22.48
C LEU A 283 -2.61 -10.15 22.13
N PHE A 284 -2.28 -11.28 21.54
CA PHE A 284 -3.26 -12.28 21.13
C PHE A 284 -4.15 -12.74 22.31
N ARG A 285 -3.52 -13.10 23.43
CA ARG A 285 -4.27 -13.52 24.62
C ARG A 285 -5.21 -12.44 25.13
N ARG A 286 -4.78 -11.19 25.18
CA ARG A 286 -5.58 -10.06 25.67
C ARG A 286 -6.71 -9.71 24.71
N LEU A 287 -6.43 -9.54 23.43
CA LEU A 287 -7.44 -9.20 22.43
C LEU A 287 -8.45 -10.34 22.23
N PHE A 288 -7.98 -11.59 22.21
CA PHE A 288 -8.88 -12.74 22.10
C PHE A 288 -9.78 -12.90 23.34
N SER A 289 -9.28 -12.62 24.54
CA SER A 289 -10.11 -12.57 25.76
C SER A 289 -11.17 -11.48 25.67
N LYS A 290 -10.83 -10.26 25.24
CA LYS A 290 -11.79 -9.18 25.01
C LYS A 290 -12.85 -9.58 23.96
N LEU A 291 -12.44 -10.15 22.85
CA LEU A 291 -13.36 -10.65 21.81
C LEU A 291 -14.30 -11.72 22.39
N SER A 292 -13.79 -12.66 23.18
CA SER A 292 -14.60 -13.71 23.80
C SER A 292 -15.65 -13.15 24.76
N ILE A 293 -15.32 -12.11 25.52
CA ILE A 293 -16.27 -11.40 26.39
C ILE A 293 -17.38 -10.75 25.57
N LEU A 294 -17.03 -10.04 24.49
CA LEU A 294 -17.99 -9.40 23.59
C LEU A 294 -18.97 -10.41 22.96
N LEU A 295 -18.48 -11.60 22.58
CA LEU A 295 -19.31 -12.66 22.01
C LEU A 295 -20.26 -13.32 23.01
N GLN A 296 -20.04 -13.17 24.32
CA GLN A 296 -20.88 -13.70 25.37
C GLN A 296 -21.98 -12.74 25.84
N LYS A 297 -21.95 -11.47 25.42
CA LYS A 297 -22.96 -10.46 25.81
C LYS A 297 -24.27 -10.67 25.03
N GLU A 298 -25.39 -10.48 25.67
CA GLU A 298 -26.74 -10.65 25.05
C GLU A 298 -27.10 -9.47 24.14
N GLN A 299 -26.66 -8.27 24.47
CA GLN A 299 -26.83 -7.07 23.63
C GLN A 299 -25.47 -6.65 23.10
N PRO A 300 -25.17 -7.00 21.84
CA PRO A 300 -23.96 -6.52 21.21
C PRO A 300 -24.11 -5.03 20.93
N GLY A 301 -23.13 -4.26 21.34
CA GLY A 301 -22.93 -2.90 20.84
C GLY A 301 -22.55 -2.90 19.34
N SER A 302 -21.79 -1.91 18.92
CA SER A 302 -21.31 -1.81 17.55
C SER A 302 -20.45 -3.03 17.15
N VAL A 303 -20.64 -3.55 15.92
CA VAL A 303 -19.78 -4.59 15.31
C VAL A 303 -18.39 -4.06 14.94
N ALA A 304 -18.19 -2.74 14.93
CA ALA A 304 -16.93 -2.09 14.53
C ALA A 304 -15.77 -2.48 15.46
N TYR A 305 -15.98 -2.52 16.78
CA TYR A 305 -14.91 -2.83 17.71
C TYR A 305 -14.44 -4.31 17.65
N PRO A 306 -15.33 -5.34 17.66
CA PRO A 306 -14.93 -6.72 17.40
C PRO A 306 -14.20 -6.89 16.06
N ARG A 307 -14.65 -6.21 15.01
CA ARG A 307 -13.97 -6.20 13.72
C ARG A 307 -12.58 -5.58 13.81
N ALA A 308 -12.43 -4.44 14.50
CA ALA A 308 -11.14 -3.79 14.69
C ALA A 308 -10.13 -4.71 15.43
N ILE A 309 -10.59 -5.46 16.44
CA ILE A 309 -9.76 -6.48 17.11
C ILE A 309 -9.28 -7.54 16.11
N LEU A 310 -10.16 -8.07 15.27
CA LEU A 310 -9.80 -9.07 14.25
C LEU A 310 -8.85 -8.50 13.19
N VAL A 311 -9.06 -7.25 12.76
CA VAL A 311 -8.16 -6.55 11.82
C VAL A 311 -6.76 -6.38 12.42
N THR A 312 -6.67 -6.01 13.70
CA THR A 312 -5.41 -5.90 14.42
C THR A 312 -4.64 -7.22 14.44
N LEU A 313 -5.32 -8.32 14.79
CA LEU A 313 -4.71 -9.66 14.77
C LEU A 313 -4.29 -10.07 13.36
N LEU A 314 -5.11 -9.81 12.35
CA LEU A 314 -4.79 -10.10 10.94
C LEU A 314 -3.56 -9.33 10.48
N TYR A 315 -3.48 -8.04 10.78
CA TYR A 315 -2.34 -7.20 10.40
C TYR A 315 -1.03 -7.74 10.99
N VAL A 316 -1.00 -8.01 12.30
CA VAL A 316 0.23 -8.52 12.94
C VAL A 316 0.61 -9.89 12.40
N MET A 317 -0.35 -10.80 12.23
CA MET A 317 -0.10 -12.14 11.67
C MET A 317 0.39 -12.09 10.22
N GLN A 318 -0.02 -11.10 9.42
CA GLN A 318 0.50 -10.90 8.06
C GLN A 318 1.95 -10.44 8.04
N GLN A 319 2.37 -9.63 9.02
CA GLN A 319 3.76 -9.17 9.13
C GLN A 319 4.71 -10.28 9.63
N ARG A 320 4.18 -11.31 10.26
CA ARG A 320 4.93 -12.42 10.80
C ARG A 320 4.98 -13.58 9.80
N ASN A 321 6.06 -14.36 9.86
CA ASN A 321 6.11 -15.64 9.14
C ASN A 321 5.40 -16.71 9.98
N MET A 322 4.10 -16.87 9.75
CA MET A 322 3.26 -17.80 10.51
C MET A 322 3.63 -19.28 10.32
N GLU A 323 4.23 -19.66 9.20
CA GLU A 323 4.67 -21.03 8.94
C GLU A 323 5.77 -21.50 9.90
N GLN A 324 6.55 -20.55 10.42
CA GLN A 324 7.64 -20.82 11.36
C GLN A 324 7.27 -20.52 12.81
N ASP A 325 6.03 -20.09 13.08
CA ASP A 325 5.59 -19.76 14.43
C ASP A 325 5.24 -21.04 15.21
N GLN A 326 5.91 -21.26 16.35
CA GLN A 326 5.68 -22.43 17.21
C GLN A 326 4.28 -22.46 17.83
N SER A 327 3.60 -21.32 17.91
CA SER A 327 2.26 -21.19 18.50
C SER A 327 1.16 -21.27 17.46
N ILE A 328 1.46 -21.60 16.20
CA ILE A 328 0.50 -21.62 15.10
C ILE A 328 -0.68 -22.56 15.39
N ASP A 329 -0.43 -23.69 16.03
CA ASP A 329 -1.47 -24.64 16.37
C ASP A 329 -2.46 -24.08 17.37
N LEU A 330 -2.00 -23.28 18.34
CA LEU A 330 -2.87 -22.59 19.29
C LEU A 330 -3.73 -21.54 18.60
N TYR A 331 -3.17 -20.77 17.66
CA TYR A 331 -3.93 -19.78 16.90
C TYR A 331 -4.94 -20.44 15.99
N PHE A 332 -4.57 -21.53 15.34
CA PHE A 332 -5.46 -22.34 14.53
C PHE A 332 -6.65 -22.87 15.35
N ASP A 333 -6.38 -23.50 16.49
CA ASP A 333 -7.43 -24.09 17.32
C ASP A 333 -8.40 -23.02 17.86
N LYS A 334 -7.89 -21.86 18.29
CA LYS A 334 -8.73 -20.79 18.82
C LYS A 334 -9.50 -20.02 17.74
N ILE A 335 -8.86 -19.69 16.62
CA ILE A 335 -9.46 -18.86 15.56
C ILE A 335 -10.22 -19.76 14.58
N VAL A 336 -9.53 -20.70 13.91
CA VAL A 336 -10.18 -21.48 12.84
C VAL A 336 -11.23 -22.42 13.44
N VAL A 337 -10.85 -23.23 14.42
CA VAL A 337 -11.81 -24.18 15.00
C VAL A 337 -12.80 -23.48 15.94
N GLY A 338 -12.31 -22.65 16.85
CA GLY A 338 -13.13 -22.03 17.89
C GLY A 338 -14.12 -21.00 17.38
N LEU A 339 -13.63 -20.02 16.57
CA LEU A 339 -14.52 -18.98 16.05
C LEU A 339 -15.44 -19.49 14.94
N CYS A 340 -15.02 -20.49 14.12
CA CYS A 340 -15.93 -21.08 13.14
C CYS A 340 -17.10 -21.81 13.81
N ARG A 341 -16.88 -22.51 14.93
CA ARG A 341 -17.97 -23.07 15.75
C ARG A 341 -18.93 -21.98 16.25
N ASN A 342 -18.38 -20.85 16.69
CA ASN A 342 -19.21 -19.73 17.13
C ASN A 342 -19.98 -19.09 15.95
N VAL A 343 -19.42 -19.07 14.73
CA VAL A 343 -20.14 -18.67 13.51
C VAL A 343 -21.29 -19.63 13.23
N ALA A 344 -21.06 -20.93 13.31
CA ALA A 344 -22.11 -21.93 13.13
C ALA A 344 -23.25 -21.79 14.18
N ALA A 345 -22.89 -21.57 15.45
CA ALA A 345 -23.83 -21.29 16.51
C ALA A 345 -24.63 -19.99 16.28
N SER A 346 -23.98 -18.95 15.77
CA SER A 346 -24.64 -17.69 15.40
C SER A 346 -25.61 -17.86 14.23
N ALA A 347 -25.25 -18.67 13.24
CA ALA A 347 -26.06 -18.96 12.07
C ALA A 347 -27.28 -19.84 12.38
N SER A 348 -27.19 -20.77 13.36
CA SER A 348 -28.28 -21.58 13.85
C SER A 348 -29.17 -20.87 14.90
N GLY A 349 -28.78 -19.67 15.35
CA GLY A 349 -29.50 -18.88 16.33
C GLY A 349 -29.29 -19.35 17.77
N THR A 350 -28.36 -20.25 18.03
CA THR A 350 -28.01 -20.75 19.39
C THR A 350 -27.02 -19.88 20.13
N ALA A 351 -26.31 -18.95 19.41
CA ALA A 351 -25.39 -18.00 20.02
C ALA A 351 -26.13 -16.88 20.78
N LYS A 352 -25.49 -16.31 21.81
CA LYS A 352 -26.04 -15.20 22.60
C LYS A 352 -26.22 -13.91 21.81
N ASN A 353 -25.41 -13.69 20.80
CA ASN A 353 -25.52 -12.53 19.91
C ASN A 353 -25.16 -12.87 18.45
N ARG A 354 -25.31 -11.89 17.54
CA ARG A 354 -25.13 -12.05 16.10
C ARG A 354 -23.92 -11.31 15.54
N ILE A 355 -22.95 -10.92 16.36
CA ILE A 355 -21.73 -10.20 15.91
C ILE A 355 -21.02 -11.00 14.81
N LEU A 356 -20.83 -12.31 15.01
CA LEU A 356 -20.18 -13.20 14.03
C LEU A 356 -21.03 -13.54 12.81
N ASN A 357 -22.20 -12.95 12.68
CA ASN A 357 -23.05 -13.08 11.49
C ASN A 357 -23.06 -11.82 10.62
N ASP A 358 -22.36 -10.78 11.05
CA ASP A 358 -22.16 -9.57 10.24
C ASP A 358 -21.20 -9.85 9.08
N PRO A 359 -21.56 -9.51 7.81
CA PRO A 359 -20.72 -9.80 6.65
C PRO A 359 -19.31 -9.20 6.71
N THR A 360 -19.15 -8.03 7.34
CA THR A 360 -17.83 -7.36 7.43
C THR A 360 -16.93 -8.04 8.47
N VAL A 361 -17.50 -8.56 9.55
CA VAL A 361 -16.80 -9.36 10.56
C VAL A 361 -16.43 -10.72 9.97
N LEU A 362 -17.36 -11.35 9.23
CA LEU A 362 -17.11 -12.63 8.54
C LEU A 362 -16.01 -12.52 7.50
N ASP A 363 -15.96 -11.43 6.71
CA ASP A 363 -14.89 -11.20 5.73
C ASP A 363 -13.53 -11.10 6.43
N THR A 364 -13.44 -10.33 7.53
CA THR A 364 -12.19 -10.15 8.28
C THR A 364 -11.75 -11.46 8.94
N LEU A 365 -12.68 -12.17 9.58
CA LEU A 365 -12.44 -13.49 10.18
C LEU A 365 -12.00 -14.49 9.09
N GLY A 366 -12.67 -14.46 7.93
CA GLY A 366 -12.34 -15.31 6.80
C GLY A 366 -10.89 -15.12 6.31
N ARG A 367 -10.43 -13.86 6.17
CA ARG A 367 -9.04 -13.54 5.83
C ARG A 367 -8.06 -14.09 6.87
N LEU A 368 -8.40 -13.98 8.15
CA LEU A 368 -7.59 -14.51 9.23
C LEU A 368 -7.53 -16.05 9.19
N CYS A 369 -8.66 -16.72 8.98
CA CYS A 369 -8.73 -18.16 8.78
C CYS A 369 -7.93 -18.61 7.56
N ASN A 370 -8.04 -17.90 6.44
CA ASN A 370 -7.29 -18.18 5.22
C ASN A 370 -5.77 -18.15 5.46
N LEU A 371 -5.28 -17.11 6.14
CA LEU A 371 -3.86 -16.99 6.50
C LEU A 371 -3.38 -18.17 7.33
N LEU A 372 -4.13 -18.55 8.36
CA LEU A 372 -3.77 -19.67 9.24
C LEU A 372 -3.84 -21.02 8.53
N VAL A 373 -4.90 -21.26 7.74
CA VAL A 373 -5.06 -22.53 7.00
C VAL A 373 -3.91 -22.75 6.01
N ARG A 374 -3.43 -21.69 5.36
CA ARG A 374 -2.25 -21.80 4.47
C ARG A 374 -0.96 -22.15 5.21
N SER A 375 -0.85 -21.72 6.46
CA SER A 375 0.41 -21.80 7.23
C SER A 375 0.51 -23.06 8.09
N VAL A 376 -0.58 -23.83 8.26
CA VAL A 376 -0.55 -25.07 9.06
C VAL A 376 -0.17 -26.30 8.22
N SER A 377 0.13 -27.40 8.92
CA SER A 377 0.50 -28.70 8.31
C SER A 377 -0.58 -29.25 7.38
N THR A 378 -0.19 -30.12 6.45
CA THR A 378 -1.11 -30.80 5.52
C THR A 378 -2.19 -31.63 6.24
N GLU A 379 -1.87 -32.16 7.41
CA GLU A 379 -2.81 -32.92 8.24
C GLU A 379 -3.93 -32.03 8.77
N LYS A 380 -3.59 -30.84 9.28
CA LYS A 380 -4.58 -29.86 9.71
C LYS A 380 -5.38 -29.29 8.53
N GLN A 381 -4.75 -29.08 7.37
CA GLN A 381 -5.46 -28.72 6.15
C GLN A 381 -6.48 -29.79 5.74
N ALA A 382 -6.13 -31.07 5.86
CA ALA A 382 -7.08 -32.16 5.60
C ALA A 382 -8.27 -32.13 6.56
N GLN A 383 -8.01 -31.85 7.85
CA GLN A 383 -9.08 -31.65 8.83
C GLN A 383 -10.00 -30.46 8.48
N VAL A 384 -9.41 -29.35 7.98
CA VAL A 384 -10.21 -28.22 7.48
C VAL A 384 -11.04 -28.63 6.28
N ALA A 385 -10.47 -29.38 5.32
CA ALA A 385 -11.18 -29.83 4.14
C ALA A 385 -12.41 -30.68 4.48
N GLU A 386 -12.28 -31.61 5.42
CA GLU A 386 -13.37 -32.45 5.89
C GLU A 386 -14.48 -31.65 6.61
N ASN A 387 -14.12 -30.55 7.27
CA ASN A 387 -15.03 -29.75 8.08
C ASN A 387 -15.41 -28.40 7.47
N VAL A 388 -15.07 -28.14 6.21
CA VAL A 388 -15.20 -26.82 5.57
C VAL A 388 -16.63 -26.28 5.57
N TYR A 389 -17.61 -27.14 5.44
CA TYR A 389 -19.03 -26.75 5.42
C TYR A 389 -19.70 -26.92 6.78
N SER A 390 -19.26 -27.87 7.61
CA SER A 390 -19.77 -28.03 8.98
C SER A 390 -19.22 -26.98 9.96
N LEU A 391 -18.21 -26.21 9.57
CA LEU A 391 -17.51 -25.22 10.40
C LEU A 391 -17.06 -25.81 11.76
N PHE A 392 -16.60 -27.07 11.75
CA PHE A 392 -16.14 -27.82 12.92
C PHE A 392 -17.22 -28.09 13.99
N THR A 393 -18.50 -27.91 13.68
CA THR A 393 -19.57 -28.27 14.62
C THR A 393 -19.95 -29.73 14.47
N THR A 394 -20.30 -30.34 15.59
CA THR A 394 -20.88 -31.70 15.65
C THR A 394 -22.38 -31.66 16.00
N SER A 395 -22.95 -30.45 16.09
CA SER A 395 -24.38 -30.28 16.43
C SER A 395 -25.26 -30.60 15.22
N ASP A 396 -26.26 -31.43 15.41
CA ASP A 396 -27.28 -31.74 14.40
C ASP A 396 -28.17 -30.53 14.05
N GLU A 397 -28.08 -29.45 14.85
CA GLU A 397 -28.83 -28.20 14.62
C GLU A 397 -28.23 -27.36 13.49
N PHE A 398 -26.92 -27.53 13.17
CA PHE A 398 -26.25 -26.83 12.09
C PHE A 398 -26.15 -27.72 10.85
N VAL A 399 -26.99 -27.41 9.85
CA VAL A 399 -26.92 -28.06 8.54
C VAL A 399 -26.19 -27.13 7.56
N PRO A 400 -25.11 -27.59 6.92
CA PRO A 400 -24.33 -26.76 5.96
C PRO A 400 -25.18 -26.28 4.78
N VAL A 401 -24.90 -25.07 4.30
CA VAL A 401 -25.65 -24.44 3.19
C VAL A 401 -25.74 -25.30 1.94
N PRO A 402 -24.65 -25.96 1.46
CA PRO A 402 -24.76 -26.81 0.25
C PRO A 402 -25.73 -27.98 0.38
N PHE A 403 -26.09 -28.36 1.60
CA PHE A 403 -26.94 -29.52 1.90
C PHE A 403 -28.36 -29.15 2.43
N THR A 404 -28.61 -27.84 2.56
CA THR A 404 -29.88 -27.31 3.06
C THR A 404 -30.76 -26.84 1.90
N GLN A 405 -32.03 -27.31 1.85
CA GLN A 405 -32.93 -26.94 0.74
C GLN A 405 -33.30 -25.45 0.76
N ASN A 406 -33.60 -24.88 1.92
CA ASN A 406 -34.00 -23.48 2.10
C ASN A 406 -33.22 -22.84 3.25
N PRO A 407 -31.91 -22.50 3.07
CA PRO A 407 -31.13 -21.90 4.13
C PRO A 407 -31.60 -20.49 4.45
N SER A 408 -31.62 -20.15 5.75
CA SER A 408 -31.86 -18.77 6.19
C SER A 408 -30.74 -17.84 5.67
N ALA A 409 -30.97 -16.51 5.67
CA ALA A 409 -29.93 -15.54 5.31
C ALA A 409 -28.70 -15.70 6.21
N ASP A 410 -28.90 -15.95 7.51
CA ASP A 410 -27.83 -16.15 8.48
C ASP A 410 -26.98 -17.39 8.16
N GLN A 411 -27.63 -18.48 7.75
CA GLN A 411 -26.91 -19.68 7.28
C GLN A 411 -26.16 -19.42 5.97
N GLN A 412 -26.76 -18.68 5.02
CA GLN A 412 -26.08 -18.35 3.75
C GLN A 412 -24.81 -17.51 3.96
N ARG A 413 -24.78 -16.63 4.97
CA ARG A 413 -23.59 -15.84 5.31
C ARG A 413 -22.38 -16.68 5.70
N THR A 414 -22.58 -17.91 6.20
CA THR A 414 -21.47 -18.83 6.51
C THR A 414 -20.65 -19.20 5.27
N THR A 415 -21.22 -19.06 4.07
CA THR A 415 -20.50 -19.25 2.80
C THR A 415 -19.29 -18.32 2.67
N ILE A 416 -19.33 -17.14 3.30
CA ILE A 416 -18.17 -16.23 3.31
C ILE A 416 -16.98 -16.92 3.97
N ILE A 417 -17.17 -17.52 5.15
CA ILE A 417 -16.09 -18.23 5.86
C ILE A 417 -15.64 -19.49 5.11
N SER A 418 -16.58 -20.32 4.64
CA SER A 418 -16.20 -21.54 3.90
C SER A 418 -15.43 -21.23 2.63
N THR A 419 -15.71 -20.11 1.95
CA THR A 419 -14.95 -19.65 0.79
C THR A 419 -13.48 -19.34 1.16
N TYR A 420 -13.23 -18.66 2.26
CA TYR A 420 -11.87 -18.38 2.73
C TYR A 420 -11.12 -19.61 3.22
N LEU A 421 -11.82 -20.54 3.90
CA LEU A 421 -11.26 -21.83 4.31
C LEU A 421 -10.81 -22.64 3.09
N LEU A 422 -11.68 -22.79 2.09
CA LEU A 422 -11.37 -23.46 0.82
C LEU A 422 -10.18 -22.81 0.09
N ALA A 423 -10.13 -21.47 0.11
CA ALA A 423 -9.03 -20.75 -0.53
C ALA A 423 -7.67 -21.06 0.13
N GLY A 424 -7.63 -21.25 1.45
CA GLY A 424 -6.42 -21.56 2.20
C GLY A 424 -5.87 -22.99 2.02
N LEU A 425 -6.71 -23.94 1.61
CA LEU A 425 -6.32 -25.36 1.43
C LEU A 425 -5.31 -25.53 0.29
N SER A 426 -4.44 -26.52 0.38
CA SER A 426 -3.65 -26.97 -0.78
C SER A 426 -4.52 -27.71 -1.79
N LYS A 427 -4.06 -27.82 -3.05
CA LYS A 427 -4.78 -28.57 -4.09
C LYS A 427 -4.96 -30.05 -3.74
N ASP A 428 -4.02 -30.61 -3.04
CA ASP A 428 -3.99 -32.04 -2.67
C ASP A 428 -5.12 -32.38 -1.69
N CYS A 429 -5.65 -31.39 -0.97
CA CYS A 429 -6.80 -31.56 -0.09
C CYS A 429 -8.14 -31.67 -0.85
N GLY A 430 -8.17 -31.54 -2.17
CA GLY A 430 -9.38 -31.64 -2.97
C GLY A 430 -10.14 -32.97 -2.78
N ASN A 431 -9.42 -34.06 -2.61
CA ASN A 431 -10.00 -35.40 -2.39
C ASN A 431 -10.61 -35.58 -0.97
N LYS A 432 -10.36 -34.63 -0.07
CA LYS A 432 -10.87 -34.63 1.30
C LYS A 432 -12.12 -33.76 1.47
N LEU A 433 -12.48 -33.01 0.44
CA LEU A 433 -13.68 -32.19 0.47
C LEU A 433 -14.96 -33.06 0.54
N PRO A 434 -15.98 -32.67 1.32
CA PRO A 434 -17.22 -33.46 1.50
C PRO A 434 -18.16 -33.31 0.30
N HIS A 435 -17.65 -33.51 -0.93
CA HIS A 435 -18.43 -33.46 -2.18
C HIS A 435 -18.77 -34.83 -2.74
N THR A 436 -18.38 -35.90 -2.04
CA THR A 436 -18.74 -37.25 -2.44
C THR A 436 -20.24 -37.52 -2.31
N ASN A 437 -20.94 -36.65 -1.60
CA ASN A 437 -22.39 -36.67 -1.47
C ASN A 437 -22.91 -35.26 -1.09
N PRO A 438 -23.25 -34.37 -1.99
CA PRO A 438 -23.43 -34.52 -3.44
C PRO A 438 -22.15 -34.56 -4.25
N ASP A 439 -22.25 -35.10 -5.50
CA ASP A 439 -21.20 -35.04 -6.52
C ASP A 439 -20.78 -33.59 -6.83
N MET A 440 -19.54 -33.37 -7.22
CA MET A 440 -19.00 -32.02 -7.57
C MET A 440 -19.91 -31.28 -8.56
N SER A 441 -20.49 -31.98 -9.53
CA SER A 441 -21.43 -31.41 -10.49
C SER A 441 -22.68 -30.84 -9.80
N ALA A 442 -23.25 -31.58 -8.85
CA ALA A 442 -24.41 -31.13 -8.08
C ALA A 442 -24.08 -29.94 -7.18
N LEU A 443 -22.89 -29.93 -6.55
CA LEU A 443 -22.41 -28.79 -5.75
C LEU A 443 -22.25 -27.53 -6.61
N LEU A 444 -21.65 -27.63 -7.80
CA LEU A 444 -21.49 -26.48 -8.70
C LEU A 444 -22.85 -25.95 -9.18
N LEU A 445 -23.80 -26.83 -9.50
CA LEU A 445 -25.16 -26.44 -9.87
C LEU A 445 -25.89 -25.73 -8.71
N ASP A 446 -25.78 -26.23 -7.48
CA ASP A 446 -26.35 -25.57 -6.30
C ASP A 446 -25.75 -24.18 -6.08
N LEU A 447 -24.43 -24.03 -6.20
CA LEU A 447 -23.75 -22.74 -6.10
C LEU A 447 -24.17 -21.76 -7.21
N ILE A 448 -24.35 -22.21 -8.42
CA ILE A 448 -24.88 -21.42 -9.53
C ILE A 448 -26.30 -20.96 -9.22
N HIS A 449 -27.19 -21.87 -8.80
CA HIS A 449 -28.57 -21.54 -8.45
C HIS A 449 -28.61 -20.48 -7.32
N ARG A 450 -27.82 -20.64 -6.28
CA ARG A 450 -27.74 -19.71 -5.15
C ARG A 450 -27.13 -18.37 -5.54
N SER A 451 -26.12 -18.36 -6.42
CA SER A 451 -25.54 -17.10 -6.92
C SER A 451 -26.54 -16.29 -7.73
N VAL A 452 -27.42 -16.93 -8.49
CA VAL A 452 -28.46 -16.24 -9.27
C VAL A 452 -29.63 -15.76 -8.40
N THR A 453 -29.98 -16.49 -7.35
CA THR A 453 -31.14 -16.21 -6.51
C THR A 453 -30.82 -15.31 -5.31
N SER A 454 -29.55 -15.17 -4.91
CA SER A 454 -29.14 -14.38 -3.74
C SER A 454 -29.33 -12.89 -3.97
N THR A 455 -29.97 -12.22 -2.99
CA THR A 455 -30.23 -10.77 -3.01
C THR A 455 -29.21 -9.96 -2.21
N GLU A 456 -28.55 -10.57 -1.22
CA GLU A 456 -27.53 -9.90 -0.40
C GLU A 456 -26.17 -9.86 -1.14
N PRO A 457 -25.59 -8.67 -1.39
CA PRO A 457 -24.36 -8.53 -2.21
C PRO A 457 -23.18 -9.34 -1.68
N ALA A 458 -22.98 -9.38 -0.36
CA ALA A 458 -21.87 -10.10 0.27
C ALA A 458 -22.00 -11.62 0.07
N ILE A 459 -23.21 -12.17 0.22
CA ILE A 459 -23.52 -13.58 0.01
C ILE A 459 -23.36 -13.93 -1.49
N HIS A 460 -23.93 -13.10 -2.37
CA HIS A 460 -23.80 -13.26 -3.82
C HIS A 460 -22.31 -13.34 -4.24
N GLN A 461 -21.49 -12.40 -3.77
CA GLN A 461 -20.05 -12.39 -4.05
C GLN A 461 -19.34 -13.64 -3.49
N ALA A 462 -19.73 -14.13 -2.31
CA ALA A 462 -19.17 -15.35 -1.73
C ALA A 462 -19.46 -16.59 -2.58
N TYR A 463 -20.70 -16.74 -3.07
CA TYR A 463 -21.05 -17.85 -3.97
C TYR A 463 -20.26 -17.79 -5.28
N LEU A 464 -20.12 -16.61 -5.88
CA LEU A 464 -19.36 -16.42 -7.11
C LEU A 464 -17.89 -16.79 -6.95
N ARG A 465 -17.28 -16.32 -5.86
CA ARG A 465 -15.88 -16.62 -5.51
C ARG A 465 -15.68 -18.11 -5.23
N GLN A 466 -16.60 -18.73 -4.48
CA GLN A 466 -16.52 -20.16 -4.17
C GLN A 466 -16.67 -21.02 -5.44
N LEU A 467 -17.63 -20.70 -6.29
CA LEU A 467 -17.82 -21.36 -7.60
C LEU A 467 -16.54 -21.29 -8.42
N ALA A 468 -16.01 -20.09 -8.62
CA ALA A 468 -14.80 -19.89 -9.40
C ALA A 468 -13.57 -20.58 -8.79
N LEU A 469 -13.45 -20.57 -7.45
CA LEU A 469 -12.36 -21.25 -6.74
C LEU A 469 -12.41 -22.78 -6.93
N LEU A 470 -13.58 -23.38 -6.75
CA LEU A 470 -13.75 -24.84 -6.93
C LEU A 470 -13.38 -25.23 -8.36
N VAL A 471 -13.85 -24.51 -9.36
CA VAL A 471 -13.53 -24.77 -10.78
C VAL A 471 -12.04 -24.53 -11.07
N ASN A 472 -11.47 -23.46 -10.55
CA ASN A 472 -10.08 -23.13 -10.83
C ASN A 472 -9.08 -24.02 -10.11
N LYS A 473 -9.31 -24.33 -8.84
CA LYS A 473 -8.29 -24.94 -7.98
C LYS A 473 -8.48 -26.46 -7.85
N PHE A 474 -9.72 -26.93 -7.67
CA PHE A 474 -9.98 -28.31 -7.26
C PHE A 474 -10.46 -29.22 -8.38
N LEU A 475 -11.07 -28.70 -9.46
CA LEU A 475 -11.42 -29.54 -10.59
C LEU A 475 -10.17 -30.11 -11.29
N SER A 476 -10.18 -31.41 -11.55
CA SER A 476 -9.14 -32.05 -12.35
C SER A 476 -9.21 -31.58 -13.84
N LYS A 477 -8.17 -31.87 -14.62
CA LYS A 477 -8.22 -31.56 -16.06
C LYS A 477 -9.31 -32.33 -16.80
N GLN A 478 -9.64 -33.55 -16.34
CA GLN A 478 -10.67 -34.40 -16.93
C GLN A 478 -12.08 -33.89 -16.61
N ASP A 479 -12.26 -33.33 -15.42
CA ASP A 479 -13.56 -32.83 -14.93
C ASP A 479 -13.87 -31.41 -15.41
N LEU A 480 -12.93 -30.70 -16.05
CA LEU A 480 -13.18 -29.37 -16.62
C LEU A 480 -14.36 -29.34 -17.60
N ALA A 481 -14.63 -30.43 -18.29
CA ALA A 481 -15.79 -30.57 -19.17
C ALA A 481 -17.13 -30.34 -18.44
N ILE A 482 -17.18 -30.55 -17.13
CA ILE A 482 -18.37 -30.24 -16.31
C ILE A 482 -18.59 -28.73 -16.28
N ALA A 483 -17.54 -27.97 -15.96
CA ALA A 483 -17.62 -26.50 -15.90
C ALA A 483 -17.91 -25.87 -17.28
N GLU A 484 -17.38 -26.46 -18.35
CA GLU A 484 -17.66 -26.06 -19.74
C GLU A 484 -19.12 -26.25 -20.10
N LYS A 485 -19.69 -27.42 -19.80
CA LYS A 485 -21.13 -27.69 -19.98
C LYS A 485 -22.02 -26.77 -19.18
N LEU A 486 -21.64 -26.48 -17.94
CA LEU A 486 -22.37 -25.54 -17.10
C LEU A 486 -22.32 -24.11 -17.65
N PHE A 487 -21.18 -23.70 -18.20
CA PHE A 487 -21.06 -22.40 -18.87
C PHE A 487 -22.00 -22.30 -20.10
N ASP A 488 -22.03 -23.32 -20.96
CA ASP A 488 -22.90 -23.33 -22.13
C ASP A 488 -24.37 -23.37 -21.73
N SER A 489 -24.74 -24.18 -20.72
CA SER A 489 -26.13 -24.24 -20.23
C SER A 489 -26.62 -22.89 -19.62
N LEU A 490 -25.74 -22.13 -19.00
CA LEU A 490 -26.07 -20.79 -18.50
C LEU A 490 -26.30 -19.78 -19.64
N LEU A 491 -25.56 -19.90 -20.75
CA LEU A 491 -25.78 -19.08 -21.95
C LEU A 491 -27.09 -19.41 -22.64
N GLU A 492 -27.50 -20.70 -22.62
CA GLU A 492 -28.75 -21.18 -23.20
C GLU A 492 -29.96 -20.92 -22.31
N SER A 493 -29.78 -20.64 -21.03
CA SER A 493 -30.88 -20.40 -20.04
C SER A 493 -31.55 -19.02 -20.23
N GLN A 494 -31.73 -18.59 -21.48
CA GLN A 494 -32.51 -17.40 -21.81
C GLN A 494 -33.98 -17.66 -21.50
N ASP A 495 -34.60 -16.68 -20.83
CA ASP A 495 -36.03 -16.70 -20.58
C ASP A 495 -36.77 -16.82 -21.95
N THR A 496 -37.61 -17.85 -22.10
CA THR A 496 -38.27 -18.18 -23.38
C THR A 496 -39.15 -17.08 -23.94
N GLU A 497 -39.61 -16.15 -23.05
CA GLU A 497 -40.49 -15.04 -23.46
C GLU A 497 -39.69 -13.77 -23.79
N THR A 498 -38.60 -13.45 -23.04
CA THR A 498 -37.90 -12.18 -23.15
C THR A 498 -36.52 -12.26 -23.82
N LYS A 499 -35.92 -13.45 -23.94
CA LYS A 499 -34.56 -13.72 -24.41
C LYS A 499 -33.45 -12.95 -23.63
N ASN A 500 -33.74 -12.49 -22.42
CA ASN A 500 -32.84 -11.67 -21.63
C ASN A 500 -32.25 -12.50 -20.49
N LEU A 501 -30.96 -12.23 -20.17
CA LEU A 501 -30.27 -12.81 -19.04
C LEU A 501 -30.36 -11.87 -17.82
N SER A 502 -30.58 -12.40 -16.63
CA SER A 502 -30.54 -11.60 -15.42
C SER A 502 -29.10 -11.07 -15.15
N PRO A 503 -28.91 -9.88 -14.54
CA PRO A 503 -27.59 -9.39 -14.17
C PRO A 503 -26.82 -10.34 -13.26
N ALA A 504 -27.50 -11.10 -12.40
CA ALA A 504 -26.89 -12.10 -11.54
C ALA A 504 -26.35 -13.28 -12.37
N THR A 505 -27.14 -13.77 -13.33
CA THR A 505 -26.72 -14.82 -14.27
C THR A 505 -25.49 -14.39 -15.07
N ILE A 506 -25.47 -13.18 -15.62
CA ILE A 506 -24.34 -12.64 -16.36
C ILE A 506 -23.08 -12.62 -15.49
N ARG A 507 -23.15 -12.12 -14.26
CA ARG A 507 -22.02 -12.13 -13.33
C ARG A 507 -21.54 -13.55 -13.02
N THR A 508 -22.45 -14.51 -12.86
CA THR A 508 -22.10 -15.93 -12.65
C THR A 508 -21.36 -16.50 -13.84
N ILE A 509 -21.81 -16.22 -15.07
CA ILE A 509 -21.12 -16.58 -16.31
C ILE A 509 -19.69 -16.01 -16.33
N PHE A 510 -19.52 -14.74 -15.98
CA PHE A 510 -18.20 -14.09 -15.98
C PHE A 510 -17.26 -14.64 -14.91
N TRP A 511 -17.74 -15.02 -13.73
CA TRP A 511 -16.91 -15.64 -12.70
C TRP A 511 -16.52 -17.09 -13.08
N LEU A 512 -17.41 -17.83 -13.70
CA LEU A 512 -17.08 -19.15 -14.25
C LEU A 512 -16.07 -19.04 -15.40
N ALA A 513 -16.27 -18.07 -16.30
CA ALA A 513 -15.31 -17.75 -17.35
C ALA A 513 -13.93 -17.33 -16.78
N LYS A 514 -13.87 -16.52 -15.72
CA LYS A 514 -12.63 -16.18 -15.02
C LYS A 514 -11.87 -17.43 -14.61
N ALA A 515 -12.53 -18.40 -13.99
CA ALA A 515 -11.90 -19.64 -13.57
C ALA A 515 -11.29 -20.43 -14.74
N LEU A 516 -11.99 -20.51 -15.88
CA LEU A 516 -11.55 -21.22 -17.09
C LEU A 516 -10.42 -20.47 -17.81
N VAL A 517 -10.54 -19.16 -17.95
CA VAL A 517 -9.54 -18.30 -18.64
C VAL A 517 -8.21 -18.29 -17.88
N LEU A 518 -8.22 -18.13 -16.55
CA LEU A 518 -7.00 -18.14 -15.74
C LEU A 518 -6.21 -19.46 -15.86
N ARG A 519 -6.91 -20.57 -16.05
CA ARG A 519 -6.29 -21.90 -16.30
C ARG A 519 -5.86 -22.12 -17.74
N ILE A 520 -6.27 -21.27 -18.69
CA ILE A 520 -6.18 -21.50 -20.13
C ILE A 520 -6.81 -22.87 -20.49
N ALA A 521 -8.08 -23.05 -20.12
CA ALA A 521 -8.84 -24.23 -20.48
C ALA A 521 -8.88 -24.38 -22.02
N PRO A 522 -9.04 -25.60 -22.58
CA PRO A 522 -9.11 -25.81 -24.03
C PRO A 522 -10.17 -24.94 -24.71
N THR A 523 -11.29 -24.72 -24.06
CA THR A 523 -12.42 -23.92 -24.52
C THR A 523 -12.27 -22.41 -24.30
N THR A 524 -11.14 -21.90 -23.82
CA THR A 524 -10.93 -20.46 -23.50
C THR A 524 -11.33 -19.56 -24.68
N THR A 525 -11.02 -19.91 -25.91
CA THR A 525 -11.36 -19.10 -27.08
C THR A 525 -12.88 -19.07 -27.31
N HIS A 526 -13.56 -20.21 -27.19
CA HIS A 526 -15.02 -20.29 -27.24
C HIS A 526 -15.66 -19.45 -26.12
N VAL A 527 -15.21 -19.60 -24.88
CA VAL A 527 -15.68 -18.81 -23.75
C VAL A 527 -15.57 -17.31 -24.03
N LEU A 528 -14.42 -16.84 -24.50
CA LEU A 528 -14.19 -15.42 -24.77
C LEU A 528 -15.07 -14.89 -25.92
N THR A 529 -15.26 -15.66 -26.98
CA THR A 529 -16.15 -15.27 -28.10
C THR A 529 -17.61 -15.25 -27.71
N SER A 530 -18.06 -16.18 -26.87
CA SER A 530 -19.42 -16.18 -26.29
C SER A 530 -19.68 -14.96 -25.41
N LEU A 531 -18.70 -14.58 -24.56
CA LEU A 531 -18.81 -13.36 -23.76
C LEU A 531 -18.90 -12.08 -24.62
N LEU A 532 -18.15 -12.03 -25.74
CA LEU A 532 -18.23 -10.91 -26.69
C LEU A 532 -19.59 -10.83 -27.37
N ALA A 533 -20.22 -11.98 -27.64
CA ALA A 533 -21.58 -12.00 -28.19
C ALA A 533 -22.60 -11.36 -27.22
N LEU A 534 -22.43 -11.52 -25.90
CA LEU A 534 -23.30 -10.88 -24.90
C LEU A 534 -23.19 -9.35 -24.92
N ILE A 535 -22.00 -8.77 -25.19
CA ILE A 535 -21.87 -7.30 -25.35
C ILE A 535 -22.67 -6.78 -26.54
N SER A 536 -22.76 -7.58 -27.59
CA SER A 536 -23.50 -7.23 -28.81
C SER A 536 -24.99 -7.58 -28.74
N SER A 537 -25.50 -7.94 -27.56
CA SER A 537 -26.92 -8.22 -27.33
C SER A 537 -27.79 -7.02 -27.68
N PRO A 538 -28.95 -7.23 -28.31
CA PRO A 538 -29.94 -6.19 -28.56
C PRO A 538 -30.56 -5.63 -27.25
N ASP A 539 -30.56 -6.46 -26.18
CA ASP A 539 -30.97 -6.00 -24.85
C ASP A 539 -29.90 -5.14 -24.19
N GLN A 540 -30.27 -3.88 -23.90
CA GLN A 540 -29.36 -2.91 -23.29
C GLN A 540 -28.83 -3.34 -21.94
N GLN A 541 -29.65 -3.97 -21.09
CA GLN A 541 -29.26 -4.37 -19.73
C GLN A 541 -28.24 -5.50 -19.79
N THR A 542 -28.47 -6.50 -20.61
CA THR A 542 -27.53 -7.60 -20.88
C THR A 542 -26.19 -7.07 -21.40
N SER A 543 -26.24 -6.23 -22.44
CA SER A 543 -25.06 -5.64 -23.08
C SER A 543 -24.20 -4.82 -22.09
N VAL A 544 -24.82 -3.91 -21.33
CA VAL A 544 -24.10 -3.08 -20.34
C VAL A 544 -23.54 -3.89 -19.19
N THR A 545 -24.31 -4.85 -18.65
CA THR A 545 -23.85 -5.69 -17.55
C THR A 545 -22.70 -6.61 -18.00
N ALA A 546 -22.77 -7.20 -19.17
CA ALA A 546 -21.70 -8.00 -19.75
C ALA A 546 -20.44 -7.15 -19.95
N ALA A 547 -20.57 -5.96 -20.52
CA ALA A 547 -19.46 -5.03 -20.74
C ALA A 547 -18.73 -4.66 -19.45
N GLN A 548 -19.46 -4.31 -18.39
CA GLN A 548 -18.91 -4.00 -17.08
C GLN A 548 -18.21 -5.21 -16.43
N SER A 549 -18.71 -6.42 -16.72
CA SER A 549 -18.19 -7.65 -16.14
C SER A 549 -16.85 -8.10 -16.74
N PHE A 550 -16.42 -7.56 -17.88
CA PHE A 550 -15.13 -7.92 -18.48
C PHE A 550 -13.93 -7.60 -17.58
N ALA A 551 -14.00 -6.57 -16.76
CA ALA A 551 -12.97 -6.27 -15.76
C ALA A 551 -12.80 -7.40 -14.71
N ILE A 552 -13.82 -8.23 -14.49
CA ILE A 552 -13.78 -9.35 -13.54
C ILE A 552 -12.81 -10.43 -14.01
N ILE A 553 -12.71 -10.71 -15.30
CA ILE A 553 -12.00 -11.89 -15.85
C ILE A 553 -10.55 -11.95 -15.40
N LEU A 554 -9.81 -10.85 -15.51
CA LEU A 554 -8.40 -10.76 -15.11
C LEU A 554 -8.20 -9.87 -13.88
N GLY A 555 -9.27 -9.29 -13.33
CA GLY A 555 -9.21 -8.47 -12.12
C GLY A 555 -8.61 -9.25 -10.95
N GLU A 556 -7.83 -8.58 -10.12
CA GLU A 556 -7.27 -9.18 -8.92
C GLU A 556 -8.36 -9.57 -7.93
N ASP A 557 -8.18 -10.70 -7.28
CA ASP A 557 -9.09 -11.21 -6.26
C ASP A 557 -8.30 -11.96 -5.20
N ASP A 558 -8.60 -11.67 -3.93
CA ASP A 558 -7.88 -12.27 -2.80
C ASP A 558 -8.04 -13.79 -2.73
N ILE A 559 -9.20 -14.30 -3.17
CA ILE A 559 -9.52 -15.73 -3.13
C ILE A 559 -8.81 -16.47 -4.28
N LEU A 560 -8.99 -15.99 -5.52
CA LEU A 560 -8.35 -16.56 -6.70
C LEU A 560 -6.95 -15.95 -6.94
N SER A 561 -6.06 -16.14 -5.99
CA SER A 561 -4.69 -15.62 -6.03
C SER A 561 -3.65 -16.74 -6.08
N VAL A 562 -2.44 -16.41 -6.53
CA VAL A 562 -1.29 -17.33 -6.53
C VAL A 562 -0.97 -17.77 -5.10
N THR A 563 -1.09 -16.85 -4.14
CA THR A 563 -0.86 -17.12 -2.72
C THR A 563 -1.83 -18.16 -2.15
N ASN A 564 -3.04 -18.24 -2.70
CA ASN A 564 -4.03 -19.26 -2.37
C ASN A 564 -3.93 -20.52 -3.26
N GLY A 565 -2.87 -20.67 -4.05
CA GLY A 565 -2.66 -21.82 -4.90
C GLY A 565 -3.64 -21.93 -6.08
N ALA A 566 -4.29 -20.84 -6.49
CA ALA A 566 -5.10 -20.83 -7.70
C ALA A 566 -4.24 -21.08 -8.94
N THR A 567 -4.81 -21.73 -9.94
CA THR A 567 -4.11 -22.01 -11.19
C THR A 567 -4.20 -20.78 -12.09
N ILE A 568 -3.15 -19.95 -12.10
CA ILE A 568 -3.02 -18.78 -12.96
C ILE A 568 -1.87 -19.02 -13.91
N ARG A 569 -2.18 -19.24 -15.20
CA ARG A 569 -1.17 -19.46 -16.24
C ARG A 569 -0.57 -18.13 -16.67
N LEU A 570 0.75 -18.09 -16.87
CA LEU A 570 1.49 -16.88 -17.25
C LEU A 570 0.92 -16.18 -18.48
N LEU A 571 0.50 -16.94 -19.49
CA LEU A 571 0.02 -16.40 -20.75
C LEU A 571 -1.49 -16.09 -20.78
N CYS A 572 -2.21 -16.21 -19.67
CA CYS A 572 -3.66 -15.97 -19.65
C CYS A 572 -4.01 -14.52 -20.04
N ARG A 573 -3.24 -13.55 -19.57
CA ARG A 573 -3.40 -12.13 -19.90
C ARG A 573 -3.12 -11.86 -21.38
N GLN A 574 -2.03 -12.41 -21.92
CA GLN A 574 -1.68 -12.28 -23.32
C GLN A 574 -2.74 -12.93 -24.22
N ARG A 575 -3.20 -14.13 -23.88
CA ARG A 575 -4.21 -14.86 -24.68
C ARG A 575 -5.54 -14.09 -24.71
N LEU A 576 -5.99 -13.55 -23.58
CA LEU A 576 -7.18 -12.71 -23.58
C LEU A 576 -6.97 -11.46 -24.44
N PHE A 577 -5.85 -10.76 -24.26
CA PHE A 577 -5.53 -9.56 -25.03
C PHE A 577 -5.55 -9.82 -26.54
N THR A 578 -4.82 -10.82 -27.02
CA THR A 578 -4.73 -11.15 -28.45
C THR A 578 -6.02 -11.70 -29.06
N THR A 579 -6.91 -12.29 -28.23
CA THR A 579 -8.20 -12.81 -28.72
C THR A 579 -9.27 -11.72 -28.73
N VAL A 580 -9.38 -10.93 -27.68
CA VAL A 580 -10.54 -10.06 -27.45
C VAL A 580 -10.34 -8.66 -28.04
N ILE A 581 -9.13 -8.08 -27.90
CA ILE A 581 -8.89 -6.68 -28.30
C ILE A 581 -9.11 -6.44 -29.81
N PRO A 582 -8.61 -7.28 -30.72
CA PRO A 582 -8.87 -7.09 -32.16
C PRO A 582 -10.36 -7.15 -32.51
N LEU A 583 -11.11 -8.04 -31.86
CA LEU A 583 -12.55 -8.21 -32.09
C LEU A 583 -13.36 -6.99 -31.58
N ILE A 584 -13.04 -6.47 -30.39
CA ILE A 584 -13.66 -5.26 -29.86
C ILE A 584 -13.32 -4.06 -30.77
N SER A 585 -12.05 -3.91 -31.16
CA SER A 585 -11.59 -2.80 -31.99
C SER A 585 -12.23 -2.79 -33.37
N SER A 586 -12.35 -3.97 -34.02
CA SER A 586 -13.04 -4.10 -35.30
C SER A 586 -14.53 -3.73 -35.18
N ARG A 587 -15.18 -4.23 -34.13
CA ARG A 587 -16.60 -3.94 -33.89
C ARG A 587 -16.90 -2.47 -33.66
N ILE A 588 -16.07 -1.77 -32.89
CA ILE A 588 -16.19 -0.32 -32.68
C ILE A 588 -16.01 0.43 -34.01
N ARG A 589 -15.06 0.01 -34.85
CA ARG A 589 -14.85 0.61 -36.18
C ARG A 589 -16.06 0.39 -37.11
N GLU A 590 -16.62 -0.80 -37.14
CA GLU A 590 -17.83 -1.12 -37.92
C GLU A 590 -19.00 -0.23 -37.50
N VAL A 591 -19.23 -0.08 -36.18
CA VAL A 591 -20.30 0.79 -35.65
C VAL A 591 -20.05 2.26 -36.00
N ASN A 592 -18.81 2.73 -36.00
CA ASN A 592 -18.47 4.08 -36.41
C ASN A 592 -18.75 4.35 -37.91
N ILE A 593 -18.46 3.37 -38.77
CA ILE A 593 -18.73 3.45 -40.23
C ILE A 593 -20.23 3.43 -40.49
N ALA A 594 -20.99 2.55 -39.86
CA ALA A 594 -22.45 2.47 -40.03
C ALA A 594 -23.19 3.76 -39.58
N GLY A 595 -22.60 4.55 -38.70
CA GLY A 595 -23.17 5.84 -38.27
C GLY A 595 -22.94 7.00 -39.24
N THR A 596 -22.12 6.85 -40.29
CA THR A 596 -21.79 7.92 -41.26
C THR A 596 -22.49 7.75 -42.61
N ASP A 597 -23.12 6.62 -42.90
CA ASP A 597 -23.82 6.36 -44.18
C ASP A 597 -25.36 6.58 -44.06
N ASP A 598 -25.85 7.72 -44.52
CA ASP A 598 -27.27 8.07 -44.56
C ASP A 598 -28.08 7.31 -45.63
N SER A 599 -27.46 6.41 -46.42
CA SER A 599 -28.06 5.91 -47.63
C SER A 599 -28.39 4.40 -47.69
N ALA A 600 -28.18 3.64 -46.62
CA ALA A 600 -28.45 2.18 -46.63
C ALA A 600 -29.54 1.80 -45.62
N VAL A 601 -30.50 1.01 -46.08
CA VAL A 601 -31.46 0.23 -45.26
C VAL A 601 -30.67 -0.87 -44.48
N ILE A 602 -29.70 -0.45 -43.67
CA ILE A 602 -28.97 -1.31 -42.76
C ILE A 602 -29.62 -1.20 -41.40
N THR A 603 -29.94 -2.29 -40.80
CA THR A 603 -30.45 -2.41 -39.43
C THR A 603 -29.66 -1.48 -38.51
N LYS A 604 -30.32 -0.39 -38.03
CA LYS A 604 -29.73 0.64 -37.20
C LYS A 604 -29.12 -0.02 -35.97
N VAL A 605 -27.80 0.02 -35.85
CA VAL A 605 -27.11 -0.56 -34.70
C VAL A 605 -27.59 0.20 -33.44
N PRO A 606 -28.03 -0.53 -32.38
CA PRO A 606 -28.51 0.13 -31.16
C PRO A 606 -27.44 1.05 -30.54
N ASP A 607 -27.86 2.21 -30.04
CA ASP A 607 -26.96 3.27 -29.53
C ASP A 607 -26.11 2.83 -28.33
N HIS A 608 -26.50 1.78 -27.59
CA HIS A 608 -25.79 1.24 -26.44
C HIS A 608 -24.61 0.33 -26.80
N ILE A 609 -24.53 -0.20 -28.03
CA ILE A 609 -23.51 -1.19 -28.44
C ILE A 609 -22.10 -0.59 -28.40
N LYS A 610 -21.91 0.63 -28.94
CA LYS A 610 -20.61 1.30 -28.92
C LYS A 610 -20.13 1.62 -27.51
N PRO A 611 -20.92 2.26 -26.63
CA PRO A 611 -20.55 2.46 -25.23
C PRO A 611 -20.22 1.15 -24.50
N ALA A 612 -20.96 0.06 -24.76
CA ALA A 612 -20.69 -1.23 -24.14
C ALA A 612 -19.31 -1.79 -24.56
N HIS A 613 -18.96 -1.76 -25.84
CA HIS A 613 -17.64 -2.21 -26.30
C HIS A 613 -16.50 -1.35 -25.75
N LEU A 614 -16.68 -0.01 -25.64
CA LEU A 614 -15.69 0.87 -25.00
C LEU A 614 -15.54 0.58 -23.51
N THR A 615 -16.64 0.24 -22.83
CA THR A 615 -16.63 -0.18 -21.42
C THR A 615 -15.82 -1.47 -21.22
N ALA A 616 -16.08 -2.47 -22.05
CA ALA A 616 -15.33 -3.73 -22.00
C ALA A 616 -13.84 -3.52 -22.30
N LEU A 617 -13.52 -2.70 -23.32
CA LEU A 617 -12.14 -2.33 -23.65
C LEU A 617 -11.41 -1.70 -22.44
N SER A 618 -11.99 -0.68 -21.83
CA SER A 618 -11.41 -0.02 -20.65
C SER A 618 -11.25 -0.99 -19.47
N GLY A 619 -12.25 -1.84 -19.22
CA GLY A 619 -12.20 -2.85 -18.17
C GLY A 619 -11.11 -3.90 -18.37
N ILE A 620 -10.87 -4.33 -19.61
CA ILE A 620 -9.78 -5.26 -19.94
C ILE A 620 -8.42 -4.59 -19.80
N LEU A 621 -8.24 -3.40 -20.39
CA LEU A 621 -6.95 -2.70 -20.38
C LEU A 621 -6.50 -2.31 -18.98
N SER A 622 -7.42 -2.04 -18.05
CA SER A 622 -7.08 -1.78 -16.65
C SER A 622 -6.42 -2.95 -15.92
N THR A 623 -6.53 -4.17 -16.47
CA THR A 623 -6.01 -5.41 -15.86
C THR A 623 -4.83 -6.02 -16.64
N ILE A 624 -4.47 -5.45 -17.79
CA ILE A 624 -3.38 -5.91 -18.64
C ILE A 624 -2.08 -5.14 -18.34
N PRO A 625 -0.92 -5.80 -18.24
CA PRO A 625 0.37 -5.12 -18.10
C PRO A 625 0.66 -4.18 -19.27
N THR A 626 1.20 -2.99 -18.97
CA THR A 626 1.53 -1.96 -19.97
C THR A 626 2.42 -2.47 -21.09
N ALA A 627 3.33 -3.38 -20.80
CA ALA A 627 4.22 -3.99 -21.80
C ALA A 627 3.48 -4.71 -22.94
N LEU A 628 2.29 -5.27 -22.68
CA LEU A 628 1.45 -5.90 -23.72
C LEU A 628 0.63 -4.87 -24.51
N VAL A 629 0.29 -3.75 -23.88
CA VAL A 629 -0.54 -2.69 -24.48
C VAL A 629 0.27 -1.78 -25.38
N MET A 630 1.55 -1.54 -25.03
CA MET A 630 2.40 -0.56 -25.73
C MET A 630 2.52 -0.74 -27.24
N PRO A 631 2.74 -1.95 -27.78
CA PRO A 631 2.84 -2.13 -29.23
C PRO A 631 1.55 -1.74 -29.99
N GLU A 632 0.39 -1.91 -29.37
CA GLU A 632 -0.92 -1.61 -29.93
C GLU A 632 -1.46 -0.23 -29.53
N LEU A 633 -0.73 0.50 -28.72
CA LEU A 633 -1.18 1.78 -28.16
C LEU A 633 -1.60 2.80 -29.22
N PRO A 634 -0.90 2.98 -30.36
CA PRO A 634 -1.31 3.91 -31.40
C PRO A 634 -2.72 3.62 -31.95
N THR A 635 -3.13 2.36 -31.98
CA THR A 635 -4.45 1.93 -32.43
C THR A 635 -5.51 1.96 -31.34
N LEU A 636 -5.10 1.78 -30.08
CA LEU A 636 -6.00 1.72 -28.91
C LEU A 636 -6.27 3.10 -28.30
N LEU A 637 -5.29 4.00 -28.34
CA LEU A 637 -5.42 5.33 -27.73
C LEU A 637 -6.63 6.12 -28.27
N PRO A 638 -6.90 6.17 -29.59
CA PRO A 638 -8.10 6.83 -30.10
C PRO A 638 -9.40 6.24 -29.57
N LEU A 639 -9.45 4.92 -29.29
CA LEU A 639 -10.62 4.25 -28.70
C LEU A 639 -10.78 4.60 -27.22
N LEU A 640 -9.67 4.62 -26.46
CA LEU A 640 -9.66 5.07 -25.05
C LEU A 640 -10.12 6.54 -24.94
N LEU A 641 -9.70 7.39 -25.87
CA LEU A 641 -10.15 8.77 -25.90
C LEU A 641 -11.64 8.90 -26.15
N GLN A 642 -12.25 8.02 -26.97
CA GLN A 642 -13.71 7.97 -27.15
C GLN A 642 -14.43 7.55 -25.86
N SER A 643 -13.83 6.72 -25.00
CA SER A 643 -14.40 6.35 -23.71
C SER A 643 -14.53 7.55 -22.76
N LEU A 644 -13.65 8.55 -22.87
CA LEU A 644 -13.74 9.80 -22.08
C LEU A 644 -14.90 10.69 -22.53
N ASP A 645 -15.36 10.56 -23.77
CA ASP A 645 -16.47 11.34 -24.33
C ASP A 645 -17.85 10.79 -23.94
N LEU A 646 -17.93 9.62 -23.29
CA LEU A 646 -19.19 9.00 -22.87
C LEU A 646 -19.91 9.85 -21.81
N GLN A 647 -21.21 10.13 -22.03
CA GLN A 647 -22.05 10.94 -21.12
C GLN A 647 -23.29 10.19 -20.62
N THR A 648 -23.34 8.86 -20.79
CA THR A 648 -24.47 8.04 -20.37
C THR A 648 -24.47 7.78 -18.85
N ALA A 649 -25.61 7.43 -18.29
CA ALA A 649 -25.72 6.95 -16.92
C ALA A 649 -24.80 5.71 -16.74
N GLY A 650 -23.93 5.72 -15.74
CA GLY A 650 -22.91 4.67 -15.56
C GLY A 650 -21.55 4.92 -16.24
N SER A 651 -21.44 5.93 -17.13
CA SER A 651 -20.16 6.27 -17.80
C SER A 651 -19.06 6.75 -16.85
N VAL A 652 -19.41 7.15 -15.62
CA VAL A 652 -18.43 7.60 -14.60
C VAL A 652 -17.42 6.51 -14.30
N ALA A 653 -17.87 5.27 -14.08
CA ALA A 653 -16.99 4.14 -13.80
C ALA A 653 -16.03 3.82 -14.96
N VAL A 654 -16.56 3.87 -16.20
CA VAL A 654 -15.76 3.63 -17.42
C VAL A 654 -14.71 4.73 -17.60
N ARG A 655 -15.12 6.00 -17.45
CA ARG A 655 -14.22 7.16 -17.57
C ARG A 655 -13.14 7.14 -16.49
N THR A 656 -13.48 6.74 -15.25
CA THR A 656 -12.51 6.55 -14.17
C THR A 656 -11.52 5.43 -14.52
N ALA A 657 -11.98 4.25 -14.92
CA ALA A 657 -11.11 3.15 -15.33
C ALA A 657 -10.21 3.53 -16.52
N THR A 658 -10.73 4.30 -17.48
CA THR A 658 -9.93 4.82 -18.61
C THR A 658 -8.85 5.79 -18.14
N LEU A 659 -9.15 6.72 -17.21
CA LEU A 659 -8.17 7.64 -16.65
C LEU A 659 -7.12 6.92 -15.81
N ASP A 660 -7.50 5.95 -15.02
CA ASP A 660 -6.56 5.11 -14.25
C ASP A 660 -5.60 4.37 -15.20
N THR A 661 -6.14 3.77 -16.28
CA THR A 661 -5.33 3.10 -17.31
C THR A 661 -4.38 4.08 -18.00
N LEU A 662 -4.86 5.25 -18.42
CA LEU A 662 -4.04 6.30 -19.03
C LEU A 662 -2.97 6.80 -18.07
N ALA A 663 -3.28 6.99 -16.79
CA ALA A 663 -2.30 7.42 -15.78
C ALA A 663 -1.16 6.41 -15.63
N VAL A 664 -1.47 5.10 -15.63
CA VAL A 664 -0.46 4.02 -15.59
C VAL A 664 0.39 4.03 -16.86
N ILE A 665 -0.23 4.10 -18.05
CA ILE A 665 0.47 4.13 -19.33
C ILE A 665 1.41 5.34 -19.42
N ILE A 666 0.93 6.53 -19.04
CA ILE A 666 1.73 7.76 -19.06
C ILE A 666 2.87 7.68 -18.05
N ARG A 667 2.61 7.22 -16.82
CA ARG A 667 3.63 7.07 -15.79
C ARG A 667 4.76 6.12 -16.22
N ASP A 668 4.41 4.99 -16.81
CA ASP A 668 5.39 3.95 -17.16
C ASP A 668 6.08 4.23 -18.50
N ASN A 669 5.42 4.93 -19.44
CA ASN A 669 5.89 5.12 -20.80
C ASN A 669 5.50 6.50 -21.38
N GLY A 670 5.55 7.56 -20.58
CA GLY A 670 5.09 8.89 -20.96
C GLY A 670 5.74 9.46 -22.22
N VAL A 671 7.04 9.24 -22.42
CA VAL A 671 7.78 9.65 -23.59
C VAL A 671 7.18 9.04 -24.88
N VAL A 672 6.86 7.75 -24.86
CA VAL A 672 6.26 7.08 -26.04
C VAL A 672 4.85 7.64 -26.34
N VAL A 673 4.06 7.93 -25.31
CA VAL A 673 2.73 8.53 -25.47
C VAL A 673 2.84 9.93 -26.10
N ILE A 674 3.80 10.72 -25.65
CA ILE A 674 4.01 12.09 -26.12
C ILE A 674 4.56 12.11 -27.56
N ASP A 675 5.59 11.31 -27.86
CA ASP A 675 6.37 11.42 -29.09
C ASP A 675 5.85 10.51 -30.22
N GLN A 676 5.31 9.33 -29.91
CA GLN A 676 5.03 8.29 -30.92
C GLN A 676 3.55 8.08 -31.23
N CYS A 677 2.65 8.39 -30.30
CA CYS A 677 1.23 8.06 -30.51
C CYS A 677 0.45 9.06 -31.39
N GLY A 678 0.97 10.27 -31.62
CA GLY A 678 0.37 11.26 -32.51
C GLY A 678 -0.98 11.88 -32.08
N HIS A 679 -1.47 11.55 -30.87
CA HIS A 679 -2.78 11.95 -30.37
C HIS A 679 -2.72 12.85 -29.13
N VAL A 680 -1.57 13.43 -28.80
CA VAL A 680 -1.32 14.18 -27.57
C VAL A 680 -2.26 15.38 -27.43
N GLN A 681 -2.45 16.16 -28.48
CA GLN A 681 -3.37 17.32 -28.48
C GLN A 681 -4.81 16.90 -28.18
N SER A 682 -5.25 15.78 -28.78
CA SER A 682 -6.57 15.20 -28.56
C SER A 682 -6.74 14.68 -27.13
N LEU A 683 -5.70 14.05 -26.57
CA LEU A 683 -5.63 13.59 -25.19
C LEU A 683 -5.73 14.76 -24.22
N VAL A 684 -4.88 15.78 -24.37
CA VAL A 684 -4.87 16.97 -23.50
C VAL A 684 -6.24 17.67 -23.54
N THR A 685 -6.83 17.85 -24.72
CA THR A 685 -8.15 18.51 -24.86
C THR A 685 -9.24 17.76 -24.08
N ARG A 686 -9.28 16.42 -24.15
CA ARG A 686 -10.27 15.62 -23.42
C ARG A 686 -10.00 15.60 -21.91
N LEU A 687 -8.72 15.54 -21.51
CA LEU A 687 -8.37 15.68 -20.10
C LEU A 687 -8.82 17.02 -19.55
N LEU A 688 -8.57 18.13 -20.23
CA LEU A 688 -9.03 19.46 -19.83
C LEU A 688 -10.56 19.57 -19.75
N LYS A 689 -11.29 18.97 -20.70
CA LYS A 689 -12.75 18.91 -20.63
C LYS A 689 -13.23 18.13 -19.38
N THR A 690 -12.48 17.08 -19.01
CA THR A 690 -12.81 16.24 -17.84
C THR A 690 -12.47 16.95 -16.51
N THR A 691 -11.48 17.85 -16.47
CA THR A 691 -11.16 18.64 -15.27
C THR A 691 -12.23 19.68 -14.95
N SER A 692 -13.04 20.11 -15.93
CA SER A 692 -14.11 21.05 -15.74
C SER A 692 -15.24 20.48 -14.85
N LEU A 693 -15.82 21.34 -14.01
CA LEU A 693 -16.97 20.97 -13.19
C LEU A 693 -18.16 20.54 -14.06
N ASN A 694 -18.39 21.23 -15.17
CA ASN A 694 -19.48 20.97 -16.08
C ASN A 694 -19.07 19.99 -17.18
N ALA A 695 -19.71 18.84 -17.25
CA ALA A 695 -19.48 17.81 -18.28
C ALA A 695 -20.23 18.10 -19.59
N GLY A 696 -21.21 18.98 -19.56
CA GLY A 696 -22.14 19.34 -20.64
C GLY A 696 -23.52 19.74 -20.08
N PRO A 697 -24.55 19.93 -20.93
CA PRO A 697 -25.87 20.35 -20.49
C PRO A 697 -26.45 19.39 -19.44
N GLY A 698 -26.54 19.84 -18.18
CA GLY A 698 -27.13 19.07 -17.08
C GLY A 698 -26.27 17.99 -16.44
N ALA A 699 -24.99 17.81 -16.85
CA ALA A 699 -24.09 16.83 -16.30
C ALA A 699 -22.92 17.49 -15.57
N VAL A 700 -22.52 16.89 -14.42
CA VAL A 700 -21.40 17.35 -13.59
C VAL A 700 -20.35 16.24 -13.51
N ASN A 701 -19.09 16.58 -13.75
CA ASN A 701 -17.97 15.66 -13.51
C ASN A 701 -17.76 15.43 -12.01
N SER A 702 -17.65 14.18 -11.58
CA SER A 702 -17.39 13.84 -10.17
C SER A 702 -16.03 14.42 -9.72
N PRO A 703 -15.85 14.71 -8.42
CA PRO A 703 -14.56 15.18 -7.90
C PRO A 703 -13.40 14.23 -8.22
N ARG A 704 -13.65 12.92 -8.15
CA ARG A 704 -12.67 11.89 -8.48
C ARG A 704 -12.24 11.97 -9.95
N LEU A 705 -13.18 12.03 -10.89
CA LEU A 705 -12.85 12.17 -12.32
C LEU A 705 -12.01 13.41 -12.61
N ARG A 706 -12.33 14.54 -11.96
CA ARG A 706 -11.56 15.78 -12.13
C ARG A 706 -10.13 15.62 -11.59
N ALA A 707 -9.97 15.02 -10.42
CA ALA A 707 -8.66 14.76 -9.82
C ALA A 707 -7.82 13.77 -10.64
N ASP A 708 -8.43 12.69 -11.16
CA ASP A 708 -7.74 11.69 -11.99
C ASP A 708 -7.29 12.29 -13.33
N ALA A 709 -8.10 13.16 -13.95
CA ALA A 709 -7.70 13.89 -15.15
C ALA A 709 -6.54 14.86 -14.89
N LEU A 710 -6.54 15.58 -13.75
CA LEU A 710 -5.43 16.43 -13.32
C LEU A 710 -4.15 15.63 -13.07
N LYS A 711 -4.27 14.43 -12.50
CA LYS A 711 -3.14 13.51 -12.32
C LYS A 711 -2.52 13.10 -13.66
N CYS A 712 -3.33 12.79 -14.67
CA CYS A 712 -2.83 12.50 -16.02
C CYS A 712 -2.11 13.72 -16.64
N LEU A 713 -2.65 14.94 -16.48
CA LEU A 713 -2.01 16.16 -16.95
C LEU A 713 -0.67 16.43 -16.24
N ASN A 714 -0.61 16.19 -14.93
CA ASN A 714 0.64 16.30 -14.15
C ASN A 714 1.70 15.32 -14.66
N LEU A 715 1.33 14.05 -14.86
CA LEU A 715 2.23 13.00 -15.36
C LEU A 715 2.76 13.33 -16.76
N LEU A 716 1.93 13.87 -17.66
CA LEU A 716 2.39 14.32 -19.01
C LEU A 716 3.47 15.39 -18.92
N ALA A 717 3.34 16.34 -17.97
CA ALA A 717 4.33 17.41 -17.80
C ALA A 717 5.67 16.90 -17.20
N VAL A 718 5.60 15.88 -16.34
CA VAL A 718 6.81 15.32 -15.69
C VAL A 718 7.64 14.44 -16.64
N HIS A 719 6.98 13.75 -17.60
CA HIS A 719 7.65 12.80 -18.52
C HIS A 719 8.09 13.43 -19.84
N GLN A 720 8.55 14.68 -19.83
CA GLN A 720 9.16 15.27 -21.02
C GLN A 720 10.53 14.68 -21.31
N SER A 721 10.85 14.54 -22.61
CA SER A 721 12.19 14.15 -23.04
C SER A 721 13.19 15.22 -22.64
N PRO A 722 14.34 14.87 -22.04
CA PRO A 722 15.41 15.82 -21.82
C PRO A 722 15.87 16.39 -23.18
N PRO A 723 16.26 17.67 -23.27
CA PRO A 723 16.74 18.27 -24.49
C PRO A 723 17.97 17.49 -24.96
N GLY A 724 17.91 16.85 -26.13
CA GLY A 724 19.03 16.13 -26.76
C GLY A 724 18.76 14.69 -27.19
N THR A 725 17.62 14.06 -26.86
CA THR A 725 17.26 12.76 -27.41
C THR A 725 16.63 12.90 -28.81
N THR A 726 17.30 12.33 -29.81
CA THR A 726 16.80 12.26 -31.20
C THR A 726 15.57 11.33 -31.25
N SER A 727 14.38 11.91 -31.25
CA SER A 727 13.15 11.18 -31.58
C SER A 727 12.97 11.13 -33.09
N ASN A 728 12.56 9.96 -33.61
CA ASN A 728 12.25 9.74 -35.05
C ASN A 728 10.95 10.45 -35.49
N THR A 729 10.52 11.52 -34.83
CA THR A 729 9.28 12.23 -35.12
C THR A 729 9.55 13.47 -36.00
N ARG A 730 8.52 13.84 -36.79
CA ARG A 730 8.50 14.98 -37.73
C ARG A 730 8.70 16.36 -37.10
N ALA A 731 8.94 16.46 -35.78
CA ALA A 731 9.24 17.73 -35.11
C ALA A 731 10.72 18.07 -35.18
N PRO A 732 11.08 19.34 -35.30
CA PRO A 732 12.49 19.74 -35.23
C PRO A 732 13.07 19.33 -33.89
N PRO A 733 14.36 18.91 -33.86
CA PRO A 733 15.00 18.48 -32.63
C PRO A 733 15.00 19.61 -31.60
N GLY A 734 14.42 19.34 -30.43
CA GLY A 734 14.40 20.26 -29.30
C GLY A 734 13.06 20.89 -28.91
N ILE A 735 12.00 20.71 -29.71
CA ILE A 735 10.64 21.28 -29.35
C ILE A 735 9.73 20.19 -28.85
N SER A 736 9.28 20.31 -27.60
CA SER A 736 8.32 19.38 -27.00
C SER A 736 6.97 19.39 -27.74
N PRO A 737 6.35 18.23 -28.09
CA PRO A 737 4.99 18.15 -28.63
C PRO A 737 3.91 18.73 -27.71
N LEU A 738 4.22 18.98 -26.44
CA LEU A 738 3.32 19.63 -25.48
C LEU A 738 3.35 21.16 -25.52
N LEU A 739 4.38 21.77 -26.12
CA LEU A 739 4.52 23.22 -26.17
C LEU A 739 3.31 23.94 -26.80
N PRO A 740 2.75 23.47 -27.95
CA PRO A 740 1.59 24.13 -28.55
C PRO A 740 0.36 24.17 -27.67
N VAL A 741 0.21 23.23 -26.73
CA VAL A 741 -0.93 23.14 -25.82
C VAL A 741 -0.68 23.75 -24.44
N LYS A 742 0.56 24.13 -24.10
CA LYS A 742 0.98 24.70 -22.80
C LYS A 742 0.06 25.85 -22.35
N ASN A 743 -0.11 26.85 -23.19
CA ASN A 743 -0.91 28.03 -22.85
C ASN A 743 -2.39 27.71 -22.65
N GLN A 744 -2.92 26.76 -23.41
CA GLN A 744 -4.30 26.27 -23.24
C GLN A 744 -4.46 25.57 -21.88
N VAL A 745 -3.50 24.71 -21.53
CA VAL A 745 -3.51 23.98 -20.25
C VAL A 745 -3.44 24.94 -19.08
N LEU A 746 -2.48 25.87 -19.08
CA LEU A 746 -2.29 26.83 -17.99
C LEU A 746 -3.51 27.72 -17.76
N ARG A 747 -4.19 28.16 -18.85
CA ARG A 747 -5.44 28.93 -18.76
C ARG A 747 -6.59 28.09 -18.18
N SER A 748 -6.73 26.85 -18.66
CA SER A 748 -7.80 25.96 -18.17
C SER A 748 -7.57 25.55 -16.71
N LEU A 749 -6.33 25.27 -16.31
CA LEU A 749 -5.99 24.94 -14.93
C LEU A 749 -6.21 26.11 -13.97
N HIS A 750 -6.06 27.36 -14.43
CA HIS A 750 -6.37 28.54 -13.63
C HIS A 750 -7.83 28.54 -13.13
N ALA A 751 -8.76 28.18 -14.00
CA ALA A 751 -10.18 28.09 -13.63
C ALA A 751 -10.46 26.94 -12.62
N VAL A 752 -9.66 25.85 -12.66
CA VAL A 752 -9.83 24.71 -11.75
C VAL A 752 -9.28 25.00 -10.34
N LEU A 753 -8.44 26.03 -10.16
CA LEU A 753 -7.97 26.45 -8.83
C LEU A 753 -9.11 26.90 -7.91
N ASP A 754 -10.26 27.30 -8.47
CA ASP A 754 -11.46 27.71 -7.75
C ASP A 754 -12.47 26.55 -7.56
N ASP A 755 -12.05 25.30 -7.76
CA ASP A 755 -12.93 24.14 -7.59
C ASP A 755 -13.47 24.05 -6.14
N PRO A 756 -14.75 23.70 -5.94
CA PRO A 756 -15.34 23.59 -4.60
C PRO A 756 -14.65 22.52 -3.72
N LYS A 757 -13.99 21.51 -4.31
CA LYS A 757 -13.33 20.44 -3.57
C LYS A 757 -11.84 20.71 -3.39
N ARG A 758 -11.36 20.63 -2.12
CA ARG A 758 -9.96 20.89 -1.75
C ARG A 758 -8.97 19.98 -2.48
N ASP A 759 -9.29 18.69 -2.62
CA ASP A 759 -8.39 17.72 -3.26
C ASP A 759 -8.21 18.01 -4.74
N VAL A 760 -9.26 18.47 -5.42
CA VAL A 760 -9.18 18.89 -6.83
C VAL A 760 -8.33 20.16 -6.96
N ARG A 761 -8.50 21.15 -6.07
CA ARG A 761 -7.65 22.36 -6.05
C ARG A 761 -6.18 22.00 -5.85
N LYS A 762 -5.86 21.09 -4.91
CA LYS A 762 -4.50 20.63 -4.67
C LYS A 762 -3.90 19.97 -5.92
N ALA A 763 -4.62 19.04 -6.54
CA ALA A 763 -4.18 18.40 -7.78
C ALA A 763 -4.00 19.43 -8.94
N ALA A 764 -4.82 20.48 -8.99
CA ALA A 764 -4.68 21.54 -9.99
C ALA A 764 -3.40 22.38 -9.76
N VAL A 765 -3.05 22.68 -8.49
CA VAL A 765 -1.80 23.38 -8.15
C VAL A 765 -0.60 22.55 -8.56
N ASP A 766 -0.60 21.23 -8.23
CA ASP A 766 0.47 20.32 -8.56
C ASP A 766 0.66 20.20 -10.09
N ALA A 767 -0.43 19.98 -10.83
CA ALA A 767 -0.41 19.91 -12.29
C ALA A 767 0.09 21.23 -12.92
N ARG A 768 -0.44 22.39 -12.46
CA ARG A 768 -0.01 23.68 -12.98
C ARG A 768 1.47 23.97 -12.71
N GLY A 769 1.96 23.62 -11.50
CA GLY A 769 3.37 23.73 -11.16
C GLY A 769 4.26 22.86 -12.06
N ALA A 770 3.84 21.64 -12.38
CA ALA A 770 4.55 20.75 -13.31
C ALA A 770 4.59 21.33 -14.74
N TRP A 771 3.46 21.86 -15.26
CA TRP A 771 3.41 22.47 -16.60
C TRP A 771 4.19 23.78 -16.71
N LEU A 772 4.37 24.52 -15.62
CA LEU A 772 5.20 25.74 -15.60
C LEU A 772 6.69 25.39 -15.65
N ARG A 773 7.13 24.36 -14.92
CA ARG A 773 8.55 23.97 -14.81
C ARG A 773 9.01 23.02 -15.91
N GLY A 774 8.17 22.09 -16.32
CA GLY A 774 8.54 20.96 -17.17
C GLY A 774 8.41 21.23 -18.67
N VAL A 775 7.65 22.21 -19.11
CA VAL A 775 7.46 22.56 -20.53
C VAL A 775 8.17 23.89 -20.79
N ASP A 776 9.49 23.87 -20.86
CA ASP A 776 10.27 25.06 -21.14
C ASP A 776 10.21 25.44 -22.62
N ASP A 777 10.10 26.74 -22.88
CA ASP A 777 10.44 27.34 -24.16
C ASP A 777 11.94 27.11 -24.37
N ALA A 778 12.35 26.86 -25.62
CA ALA A 778 13.76 26.79 -25.96
C ALA A 778 14.50 28.01 -25.38
N PRO A 779 15.76 27.88 -24.89
CA PRO A 779 16.49 29.03 -24.39
C PRO A 779 16.46 30.10 -25.48
N GLU A 780 16.00 31.30 -25.13
CA GLU A 780 16.20 32.47 -25.97
C GLU A 780 17.72 32.58 -26.12
N ASP A 781 18.23 32.40 -27.36
CA ASP A 781 19.60 32.73 -27.70
C ASP A 781 19.76 34.22 -27.39
N ASP A 782 20.39 34.54 -26.25
CA ASP A 782 20.88 35.87 -25.96
C ASP A 782 21.94 36.21 -27.02
N GLU A 783 21.56 36.99 -28.05
CA GLU A 783 22.50 37.69 -28.90
C GLU A 783 23.24 38.80 -28.13
#